data_ea36f1d65b9496a4de4c1a2e241dbb2a
#
_entry.id   ea36f1d65b9496a4de4c1a2e241dbb2a
#
_cell.length_a   1.000
_cell.length_b   1.000
_cell.length_c   1.000
_cell.angle_alpha   90.00
_cell.angle_beta   90.00
_cell.angle_gamma   90.00
#
_symmetry.space_group_name_H-M   'P 1'
#
loop_
_entity.id
_entity.type
_entity.pdbx_description
1 polymer ?
#
loop_
_entity_poly.entity_id
_entity_poly.type
_entity_poly.pdbx_seq_one_letter_code
_entity_poly.pdbx_strand_id
1 'polypeptide(L)'
;MSRHADTATLDLFADTASDAALPLKPATAMAALRTLTDAGLLRHLDTALAALLHQQAPETAPCVLVACALLAQMEGRGHSCLPLAQLLPVPLALLGPAEGEAQASVLATLWAQLPPRLADWLAALRACRWVRQAEADADQGQPLVLADGNSPQPRLYLRRYWQHEQAVAQYIRARCQNEPVQAIDTAAARGWLARFFPALPDGARGTPDWQKIACALALRGRLTVITGGPGTGKTYTAARLLALLLATAPQPEQLRVALAAPTGKAAARLKQSIDDTLGALQAQVGADLDLNALVQRVGAARTLHSLLGARPGTRHFSRHAGRPLEVDVLIVDEASMVHLEMMAALLAALPPGARLVLLGDKDQLASVEAGAVLGDLCQDAAAGCYSAATADWVAQVAGEAIAPAFQARGEAPALAQHTAMLRASRRFGGPIGQLAQAVNQGDAASALAVLRAAADGSVALQQGSTPAQAVQLAWPGRAGCASYADYAQQLARWPAVEQAAAEPGFEHFHAAWVRSVLQAFERFRLLCAVRAGDWGMGGLNHAVQAALVQAGALPAHAAASAWYAGRPVMVTRNDPLLGVFNGDIGIALPSAPPGHLLRVYFAQGEALHSVAVTRLAHVETAFAMTVHKSQGSEFAHAALVLAAGSGPLLSRELVYTGITRARSAFTLVEPQPGLLAQAVRQPTERASGLAQALVGQSGDG
;
A
#
# COMPACT_ATOMS: atom_id res chain seq x y z
N MET A 1 -69.40 -45.47 52.89
CA MET A 1 -69.61 -45.45 51.45
C MET A 1 -68.69 -44.41 50.86
N SER A 2 -67.56 -44.87 50.37
CA SER A 2 -66.45 -44.02 49.90
C SER A 2 -66.48 -44.08 48.38
N ARG A 3 -66.41 -42.89 47.71
CA ARG A 3 -66.14 -42.81 46.28
C ARG A 3 -64.78 -42.18 46.10
N HIS A 4 -63.86 -43.00 45.56
CA HIS A 4 -62.61 -42.54 45.04
C HIS A 4 -62.85 -41.69 43.77
N ALA A 5 -62.26 -40.55 43.72
CA ALA A 5 -62.11 -39.75 42.49
C ALA A 5 -60.62 -39.87 42.03
N ASP A 6 -60.45 -40.50 40.90
CA ASP A 6 -59.14 -40.54 40.16
C ASP A 6 -58.81 -39.14 39.64
N THR A 7 -57.71 -38.59 40.11
CA THR A 7 -57.11 -37.40 39.52
C THR A 7 -56.06 -37.86 38.51
N ALA A 8 -56.45 -37.83 37.23
CA ALA A 8 -55.48 -37.96 36.13
C ALA A 8 -54.67 -36.66 36.04
N THR A 9 -53.42 -36.69 36.49
CA THR A 9 -52.39 -35.65 36.23
C THR A 9 -52.05 -35.73 34.76
N LEU A 10 -52.45 -34.74 33.97
CA LEU A 10 -51.98 -34.47 32.63
C LEU A 10 -50.51 -34.04 32.72
N ASP A 11 -49.63 -34.88 32.23
CA ASP A 11 -48.21 -34.62 32.04
C ASP A 11 -48.04 -33.61 30.89
N LEU A 12 -47.90 -32.33 31.21
CA LEU A 12 -47.86 -31.21 30.27
C LEU A 12 -46.44 -30.90 29.80
N PHE A 13 -45.46 -31.81 29.99
CA PHE A 13 -44.04 -31.62 29.63
C PHE A 13 -43.44 -32.77 28.84
N ALA A 14 -44.23 -33.50 28.09
CA ALA A 14 -43.70 -34.45 27.09
C ALA A 14 -43.93 -33.87 25.71
N ASP A 15 -42.84 -33.61 25.01
CA ASP A 15 -42.61 -33.19 23.62
C ASP A 15 -42.25 -31.70 23.46
N THR A 16 -41.07 -31.34 23.94
CA THR A 16 -40.20 -30.48 23.16
C THR A 16 -39.43 -31.36 22.15
N ALA A 17 -40.13 -31.87 21.15
CA ALA A 17 -39.51 -32.30 19.94
C ALA A 17 -38.65 -31.12 19.45
N SER A 18 -37.36 -31.32 19.42
CA SER A 18 -36.40 -30.46 18.76
C SER A 18 -36.99 -30.11 17.37
N ASP A 19 -37.41 -28.85 17.22
CA ASP A 19 -37.69 -28.28 15.92
C ASP A 19 -36.36 -28.31 15.15
N ALA A 20 -36.10 -29.44 14.50
CA ALA A 20 -35.02 -29.58 13.56
C ALA A 20 -35.37 -28.60 12.43
N ALA A 21 -34.81 -27.41 12.47
CA ALA A 21 -35.01 -26.37 11.47
C ALA A 21 -34.82 -27.04 10.09
N LEU A 22 -35.81 -26.91 9.24
CA LEU A 22 -35.77 -27.45 7.87
C LEU A 22 -34.46 -26.97 7.20
N PRO A 23 -33.73 -27.85 6.50
CA PRO A 23 -32.47 -27.47 5.90
C PRO A 23 -32.66 -26.29 4.96
N LEU A 24 -31.81 -25.29 5.08
CA LEU A 24 -31.83 -24.08 4.25
C LEU A 24 -31.83 -24.46 2.76
N LYS A 25 -32.78 -23.94 2.00
CA LYS A 25 -32.84 -24.17 0.54
C LYS A 25 -31.93 -23.16 -0.17
N PRO A 26 -31.30 -23.51 -1.32
CA PRO A 26 -30.45 -22.59 -2.09
C PRO A 26 -31.14 -21.25 -2.43
N ALA A 27 -32.42 -21.32 -2.87
CA ALA A 27 -33.20 -20.12 -3.20
C ALA A 27 -33.39 -19.19 -1.96
N THR A 28 -33.60 -19.78 -0.77
CA THR A 28 -33.74 -19.03 0.49
C THR A 28 -32.41 -18.38 0.89
N ALA A 29 -31.27 -19.08 0.72
CA ALA A 29 -29.95 -18.51 0.94
C ALA A 29 -29.69 -17.32 -0.01
N MET A 30 -30.06 -17.45 -1.28
CA MET A 30 -29.95 -16.35 -2.26
C MET A 30 -30.83 -15.15 -1.90
N ALA A 31 -32.03 -15.37 -1.37
CA ALA A 31 -32.91 -14.30 -0.89
C ALA A 31 -32.27 -13.57 0.32
N ALA A 32 -31.71 -14.31 1.27
CA ALA A 32 -31.00 -13.73 2.40
C ALA A 32 -29.76 -12.93 1.98
N LEU A 33 -28.96 -13.43 1.03
CA LEU A 33 -27.80 -12.69 0.48
C LEU A 33 -28.25 -11.39 -0.20
N ARG A 34 -29.37 -11.35 -0.92
CA ARG A 34 -29.92 -10.11 -1.48
C ARG A 34 -30.32 -9.13 -0.38
N THR A 35 -31.01 -9.60 0.66
CA THR A 35 -31.36 -8.74 1.81
C THR A 35 -30.11 -8.13 2.45
N LEU A 36 -29.01 -8.90 2.60
CA LEU A 36 -27.74 -8.38 3.11
C LEU A 36 -27.10 -7.36 2.15
N THR A 37 -27.32 -7.52 0.84
CA THR A 37 -26.86 -6.53 -0.17
C THR A 37 -27.68 -5.24 -0.08
N ASP A 38 -29.00 -5.34 0.00
CA ASP A 38 -29.90 -4.18 0.13
C ASP A 38 -29.64 -3.42 1.43
N ALA A 39 -29.19 -4.13 2.47
CA ALA A 39 -28.76 -3.58 3.75
C ALA A 39 -27.32 -3.00 3.72
N GLY A 40 -26.60 -3.09 2.62
CA GLY A 40 -25.23 -2.54 2.46
C GLY A 40 -24.11 -3.39 3.09
N LEU A 41 -24.41 -4.57 3.62
CA LEU A 41 -23.41 -5.48 4.21
C LEU A 41 -22.61 -6.25 3.13
N LEU A 42 -23.20 -6.49 1.97
CA LEU A 42 -22.57 -7.08 0.78
C LEU A 42 -22.67 -6.09 -0.38
N ARG A 43 -21.73 -6.20 -1.32
CA ARG A 43 -21.80 -5.47 -2.59
C ARG A 43 -22.68 -6.25 -3.58
N HIS A 44 -23.28 -5.59 -4.55
CA HIS A 44 -24.02 -6.26 -5.63
C HIS A 44 -23.17 -7.31 -6.37
N LEU A 45 -21.86 -7.06 -6.54
CA LEU A 45 -20.93 -8.00 -7.16
C LEU A 45 -20.78 -9.29 -6.36
N ASP A 46 -20.78 -9.21 -5.03
CA ASP A 46 -20.61 -10.36 -4.14
C ASP A 46 -21.78 -11.33 -4.27
N THR A 47 -22.98 -10.78 -4.28
CA THR A 47 -24.22 -11.57 -4.47
C THR A 47 -24.35 -12.05 -5.91
N ALA A 48 -23.88 -11.28 -6.91
CA ALA A 48 -23.93 -11.67 -8.31
C ALA A 48 -23.09 -12.92 -8.60
N LEU A 49 -21.92 -13.07 -7.96
CA LEU A 49 -21.10 -14.28 -8.13
C LEU A 49 -21.80 -15.52 -7.58
N ALA A 50 -22.41 -15.45 -6.39
CA ALA A 50 -23.21 -16.54 -5.84
C ALA A 50 -24.43 -16.86 -6.71
N ALA A 51 -25.10 -15.81 -7.25
CA ALA A 51 -26.24 -15.96 -8.14
C ALA A 51 -25.87 -16.67 -9.45
N LEU A 52 -24.71 -16.35 -10.03
CA LEU A 52 -24.19 -17.02 -11.22
C LEU A 52 -24.00 -18.52 -10.97
N LEU A 53 -23.37 -18.89 -9.84
CA LEU A 53 -23.19 -20.29 -9.47
C LEU A 53 -24.53 -21.02 -9.27
N HIS A 54 -25.48 -20.38 -8.58
CA HIS A 54 -26.80 -20.94 -8.36
C HIS A 54 -27.58 -21.11 -9.67
N GLN A 55 -27.48 -20.14 -10.58
CA GLN A 55 -28.14 -20.22 -11.90
C GLN A 55 -27.58 -21.37 -12.74
N GLN A 56 -26.30 -21.63 -12.69
CA GLN A 56 -25.62 -22.68 -13.43
C GLN A 56 -25.74 -24.06 -12.76
N ALA A 57 -25.98 -24.12 -11.46
CA ALA A 57 -26.18 -25.33 -10.66
C ALA A 57 -27.16 -25.03 -9.50
N PRO A 58 -28.48 -25.16 -9.76
CA PRO A 58 -29.50 -24.86 -8.74
C PRO A 58 -29.43 -25.74 -7.49
N GLU A 59 -28.78 -26.90 -7.59
CA GLU A 59 -28.52 -27.84 -6.50
C GLU A 59 -27.37 -27.47 -5.60
N THR A 60 -26.61 -26.40 -5.89
CA THR A 60 -25.46 -25.96 -5.08
C THR A 60 -25.87 -25.74 -3.63
N ALA A 61 -25.14 -26.37 -2.71
CA ALA A 61 -25.44 -26.28 -1.28
C ALA A 61 -25.43 -24.80 -0.80
N PRO A 62 -26.38 -24.40 0.07
CA PRO A 62 -26.49 -23.03 0.56
C PRO A 62 -25.21 -22.46 1.15
N CYS A 63 -24.47 -23.26 1.93
CA CYS A 63 -23.20 -22.86 2.53
C CYS A 63 -22.13 -22.52 1.47
N VAL A 64 -22.11 -23.20 0.33
CA VAL A 64 -21.20 -22.88 -0.79
C VAL A 64 -21.55 -21.53 -1.41
N LEU A 65 -22.86 -21.22 -1.60
CA LEU A 65 -23.30 -19.93 -2.12
C LEU A 65 -22.92 -18.78 -1.18
N VAL A 66 -23.09 -18.99 0.14
CA VAL A 66 -22.70 -18.03 1.17
C VAL A 66 -21.18 -17.85 1.18
N ALA A 67 -20.39 -18.94 1.17
CA ALA A 67 -18.93 -18.87 1.10
C ALA A 67 -18.44 -18.12 -0.16
N CYS A 68 -19.12 -18.31 -1.29
CA CYS A 68 -18.80 -17.63 -2.54
C CYS A 68 -19.06 -16.11 -2.45
N ALA A 69 -20.18 -15.68 -1.87
CA ALA A 69 -20.48 -14.27 -1.66
C ALA A 69 -19.47 -13.61 -0.70
N LEU A 70 -19.12 -14.30 0.38
CA LEU A 70 -18.12 -13.83 1.33
C LEU A 70 -16.71 -13.76 0.72
N LEU A 71 -16.32 -14.74 -0.09
CA LEU A 71 -15.07 -14.72 -0.82
C LEU A 71 -14.97 -13.49 -1.73
N ALA A 72 -16.04 -13.15 -2.45
CA ALA A 72 -16.09 -11.95 -3.28
C ALA A 72 -16.01 -10.67 -2.43
N GLN A 73 -16.68 -10.63 -1.27
CA GLN A 73 -16.57 -9.52 -0.32
C GLN A 73 -15.16 -9.36 0.22
N MET A 74 -14.50 -10.45 0.58
CA MET A 74 -13.11 -10.47 1.03
C MET A 74 -12.15 -9.93 -0.04
N GLU A 75 -12.35 -10.34 -1.30
CA GLU A 75 -11.59 -9.82 -2.44
C GLU A 75 -11.70 -8.30 -2.55
N GLY A 76 -12.93 -7.77 -2.43
CA GLY A 76 -13.15 -6.32 -2.46
C GLY A 76 -12.51 -5.55 -1.32
N ARG A 77 -12.14 -6.23 -0.24
CA ARG A 77 -11.38 -5.68 0.88
C ARG A 77 -9.88 -5.94 0.77
N GLY A 78 -9.44 -6.51 -0.36
CA GLY A 78 -8.03 -6.73 -0.67
C GLY A 78 -7.43 -8.03 -0.14
N HIS A 79 -8.26 -9.00 0.31
CA HIS A 79 -7.81 -10.36 0.64
C HIS A 79 -7.69 -11.18 -0.64
N SER A 80 -6.77 -12.14 -0.69
CA SER A 80 -6.63 -13.07 -1.81
C SER A 80 -7.46 -14.35 -1.63
N CYS A 81 -7.86 -14.67 -0.39
CA CYS A 81 -8.64 -15.86 -0.05
C CYS A 81 -9.63 -15.60 1.09
N LEU A 82 -10.52 -16.57 1.30
CA LEU A 82 -11.40 -16.67 2.46
C LEU A 82 -10.88 -17.80 3.37
N PRO A 83 -10.37 -17.49 4.57
CA PRO A 83 -10.06 -18.50 5.58
C PRO A 83 -11.35 -19.11 6.12
N LEU A 84 -11.59 -20.39 5.84
CA LEU A 84 -12.88 -21.03 6.16
C LEU A 84 -13.09 -21.22 7.67
N ALA A 85 -12.03 -21.28 8.46
CA ALA A 85 -12.13 -21.33 9.91
C ALA A 85 -12.77 -20.05 10.52
N GLN A 86 -12.68 -18.91 9.83
CA GLN A 86 -13.28 -17.65 10.27
C GLN A 86 -14.79 -17.55 9.99
N LEU A 87 -15.37 -18.54 9.31
CA LEU A 87 -16.82 -18.61 9.11
C LEU A 87 -17.60 -19.01 10.37
N LEU A 88 -16.93 -19.52 11.38
CA LEU A 88 -17.52 -20.00 12.62
C LEU A 88 -16.86 -19.29 13.83
N PRO A 89 -17.64 -18.66 14.71
CA PRO A 89 -19.07 -18.33 14.70
C PRO A 89 -19.43 -17.26 13.65
N VAL A 90 -20.60 -16.59 13.78
CA VAL A 90 -21.05 -15.57 12.83
C VAL A 90 -19.91 -14.60 12.48
N PRO A 91 -19.53 -14.44 11.19
CA PRO A 91 -18.33 -13.74 10.80
C PRO A 91 -18.53 -12.21 10.77
N LEU A 92 -18.85 -11.60 11.89
CA LEU A 92 -18.99 -10.13 12.00
C LEU A 92 -17.70 -9.42 11.58
N ALA A 93 -16.55 -10.02 11.84
CA ALA A 93 -15.27 -9.47 11.40
C ALA A 93 -15.15 -9.42 9.86
N LEU A 94 -15.76 -10.37 9.14
CA LEU A 94 -15.77 -10.41 7.68
C LEU A 94 -16.81 -9.49 7.05
N LEU A 95 -17.93 -9.24 7.72
CA LEU A 95 -19.03 -8.43 7.17
C LEU A 95 -19.00 -6.98 7.66
N GLY A 96 -18.34 -6.73 8.78
CA GLY A 96 -18.39 -5.45 9.49
C GLY A 96 -19.53 -5.41 10.53
N PRO A 97 -19.54 -4.39 11.39
CA PRO A 97 -20.61 -4.23 12.36
C PRO A 97 -21.94 -3.99 11.63
N ALA A 98 -22.95 -4.74 12.03
CA ALA A 98 -24.31 -4.49 11.55
C ALA A 98 -24.80 -3.13 12.09
N GLU A 99 -25.13 -2.21 11.20
CA GLU A 99 -25.66 -0.88 11.56
C GLU A 99 -27.17 -0.98 11.81
N GLY A 100 -27.58 -1.70 12.88
CA GLY A 100 -28.96 -1.81 13.30
C GLY A 100 -29.43 -3.22 13.61
N GLU A 101 -30.49 -3.33 14.44
CA GLU A 101 -31.07 -4.60 14.91
C GLU A 101 -31.62 -5.47 13.77
N ALA A 102 -32.14 -4.86 12.70
CA ALA A 102 -32.70 -5.57 11.57
C ALA A 102 -31.61 -6.33 10.78
N GLN A 103 -30.44 -5.71 10.55
CA GLN A 103 -29.32 -6.34 9.86
C GLN A 103 -28.71 -7.48 10.69
N ALA A 104 -28.56 -7.27 12.01
CA ALA A 104 -28.09 -8.29 12.93
C ALA A 104 -29.02 -9.50 12.97
N SER A 105 -30.33 -9.28 12.94
CA SER A 105 -31.36 -10.33 12.95
C SER A 105 -31.32 -11.19 11.67
N VAL A 106 -31.23 -10.56 10.48
CA VAL A 106 -31.13 -11.30 9.20
C VAL A 106 -29.86 -12.15 9.16
N LEU A 107 -28.75 -11.59 9.61
CA LEU A 107 -27.47 -12.30 9.65
C LEU A 107 -27.52 -13.50 10.61
N ALA A 108 -28.02 -13.29 11.83
CA ALA A 108 -28.15 -14.35 12.83
C ALA A 108 -29.09 -15.47 12.33
N THR A 109 -30.22 -15.11 11.71
CA THR A 109 -31.18 -16.07 11.15
C THR A 109 -30.55 -16.91 10.03
N LEU A 110 -29.79 -16.29 9.13
CA LEU A 110 -29.08 -17.02 8.08
C LEU A 110 -28.05 -17.98 8.68
N TRP A 111 -27.22 -17.52 9.62
CA TRP A 111 -26.16 -18.33 10.21
C TRP A 111 -26.70 -19.51 11.05
N ALA A 112 -27.82 -19.34 11.73
CA ALA A 112 -28.47 -20.42 12.48
C ALA A 112 -28.92 -21.59 11.60
N GLN A 113 -29.13 -21.36 10.29
CA GLN A 113 -29.54 -22.38 9.32
C GLN A 113 -28.35 -22.97 8.51
N LEU A 114 -27.13 -22.43 8.68
CA LEU A 114 -25.93 -22.94 8.03
C LEU A 114 -25.25 -24.04 8.88
N PRO A 115 -24.43 -24.91 8.28
CA PRO A 115 -23.76 -25.96 9.03
C PRO A 115 -22.91 -25.39 10.19
N PRO A 116 -23.08 -25.92 11.42
CA PRO A 116 -22.35 -25.40 12.58
C PRO A 116 -20.91 -25.87 12.66
N ARG A 117 -20.51 -26.87 11.84
CA ARG A 117 -19.15 -27.44 11.87
C ARG A 117 -18.43 -27.17 10.54
N LEU A 118 -17.14 -26.83 10.64
CA LEU A 118 -16.29 -26.60 9.48
C LEU A 118 -16.22 -27.84 8.54
N ALA A 119 -16.24 -29.03 9.12
CA ALA A 119 -16.22 -30.28 8.34
C ALA A 119 -17.39 -30.39 7.34
N ASP A 120 -18.56 -29.89 7.71
CA ASP A 120 -19.76 -29.93 6.84
C ASP A 120 -19.64 -28.92 5.69
N TRP A 121 -19.05 -27.74 5.93
CA TRP A 121 -18.71 -26.78 4.88
C TRP A 121 -17.69 -27.36 3.91
N LEU A 122 -16.65 -27.99 4.44
CA LEU A 122 -15.61 -28.65 3.60
C LEU A 122 -16.19 -29.79 2.78
N ALA A 123 -17.09 -30.59 3.33
CA ALA A 123 -17.78 -31.66 2.60
C ALA A 123 -18.62 -31.09 1.45
N ALA A 124 -19.39 -30.03 1.70
CA ALA A 124 -20.18 -29.37 0.68
C ALA A 124 -19.33 -28.73 -0.43
N LEU A 125 -18.21 -28.07 -0.05
CA LEU A 125 -17.27 -27.49 -1.01
C LEU A 125 -16.60 -28.57 -1.88
N ARG A 126 -16.18 -29.71 -1.30
CA ARG A 126 -15.59 -30.82 -2.05
C ARG A 126 -16.58 -31.48 -3.01
N ALA A 127 -17.86 -31.55 -2.64
CA ALA A 127 -18.93 -32.08 -3.50
C ALA A 127 -19.32 -31.13 -4.64
N CYS A 128 -18.94 -29.86 -4.58
CA CYS A 128 -19.33 -28.86 -5.54
C CYS A 128 -18.47 -28.92 -6.82
N ARG A 129 -19.08 -29.13 -7.98
CA ARG A 129 -18.37 -29.20 -9.28
C ARG A 129 -17.62 -27.92 -9.67
N TRP A 130 -17.93 -26.76 -9.06
CA TRP A 130 -17.29 -25.48 -9.31
C TRP A 130 -16.05 -25.26 -8.44
N VAL A 131 -15.78 -26.16 -7.50
CA VAL A 131 -14.67 -26.09 -6.58
C VAL A 131 -13.64 -27.15 -6.94
N ARG A 132 -12.43 -26.74 -7.23
CA ARG A 132 -11.26 -27.60 -7.39
C ARG A 132 -10.60 -27.79 -6.03
N GLN A 133 -10.26 -29.02 -5.66
CA GLN A 133 -9.35 -29.29 -4.55
C GLN A 133 -7.91 -29.16 -5.05
N ALA A 134 -7.16 -28.23 -4.50
CA ALA A 134 -5.83 -27.86 -5.03
C ALA A 134 -4.86 -29.05 -5.07
N GLU A 135 -4.92 -29.92 -4.04
CA GLU A 135 -4.00 -31.02 -3.83
C GLU A 135 -4.43 -32.34 -4.53
N ALA A 136 -5.71 -32.46 -4.86
CA ALA A 136 -6.29 -33.72 -5.34
C ALA A 136 -6.78 -33.69 -6.79
N ASP A 137 -7.31 -32.56 -7.24
CA ASP A 137 -8.02 -32.50 -8.53
C ASP A 137 -7.16 -31.91 -9.64
N ALA A 138 -7.30 -32.45 -10.84
CA ALA A 138 -6.80 -31.81 -12.05
C ALA A 138 -7.52 -30.47 -12.33
N ASP A 139 -6.80 -29.51 -12.88
CA ASP A 139 -7.38 -28.21 -13.25
C ASP A 139 -8.25 -28.33 -14.51
N GLN A 140 -9.57 -28.30 -14.34
CA GLN A 140 -10.57 -28.33 -15.41
C GLN A 140 -11.21 -26.93 -15.64
N GLY A 141 -10.63 -25.87 -15.08
CA GLY A 141 -11.14 -24.51 -15.22
C GLY A 141 -12.17 -24.10 -14.17
N GLN A 142 -12.28 -24.84 -13.05
CA GLN A 142 -13.18 -24.48 -11.95
C GLN A 142 -12.88 -23.06 -11.45
N PRO A 143 -13.92 -22.23 -11.21
CA PRO A 143 -13.72 -20.82 -10.79
C PRO A 143 -13.25 -20.68 -9.33
N LEU A 144 -13.49 -21.68 -8.51
CA LEU A 144 -13.12 -21.71 -7.10
C LEU A 144 -12.04 -22.78 -6.85
N VAL A 145 -11.16 -22.51 -5.89
CA VAL A 145 -10.13 -23.46 -5.46
C VAL A 145 -10.15 -23.59 -3.94
N LEU A 146 -10.31 -24.81 -3.45
CA LEU A 146 -10.14 -25.16 -2.04
C LEU A 146 -8.70 -25.63 -1.86
N ALA A 147 -7.91 -24.88 -1.09
CA ALA A 147 -6.54 -25.22 -0.73
C ALA A 147 -6.46 -25.57 0.75
N ASP A 148 -5.47 -26.39 1.10
CA ASP A 148 -5.22 -26.85 2.47
C ASP A 148 -6.44 -27.51 3.12
N GLY A 149 -7.27 -28.19 2.31
CA GLY A 149 -8.55 -28.76 2.74
C GLY A 149 -8.44 -29.77 3.88
N ASN A 150 -7.27 -30.37 4.10
CA ASN A 150 -6.98 -31.30 5.17
C ASN A 150 -6.19 -30.67 6.33
N SER A 151 -5.84 -29.39 6.24
CA SER A 151 -5.14 -28.66 7.30
C SER A 151 -6.12 -28.02 8.29
N PRO A 152 -5.65 -27.55 9.48
CA PRO A 152 -6.47 -26.77 10.40
C PRO A 152 -6.86 -25.38 9.86
N GLN A 153 -6.27 -24.94 8.77
CA GLN A 153 -6.50 -23.61 8.18
C GLN A 153 -6.88 -23.71 6.69
N PRO A 154 -8.00 -24.34 6.32
CA PRO A 154 -8.44 -24.45 4.93
C PRO A 154 -8.84 -23.08 4.39
N ARG A 155 -8.53 -22.86 3.10
CA ARG A 155 -8.78 -21.60 2.40
C ARG A 155 -9.56 -21.83 1.12
N LEU A 156 -10.52 -20.93 0.86
CA LEU A 156 -11.23 -20.87 -0.42
C LEU A 156 -10.73 -19.66 -1.22
N TYR A 157 -10.45 -19.88 -2.49
CA TYR A 157 -9.93 -18.86 -3.42
C TYR A 157 -10.84 -18.70 -4.64
N LEU A 158 -10.85 -17.50 -5.20
CA LEU A 158 -11.07 -17.39 -6.65
C LEU A 158 -9.85 -17.96 -7.37
N ARG A 159 -10.07 -18.78 -8.40
CA ARG A 159 -9.01 -19.47 -9.15
C ARG A 159 -7.85 -18.58 -9.56
N ARG A 160 -8.14 -17.35 -10.03
CA ARG A 160 -7.12 -16.39 -10.47
C ARG A 160 -6.14 -16.01 -9.35
N TYR A 161 -6.61 -15.79 -8.13
CA TYR A 161 -5.75 -15.41 -7.02
C TYR A 161 -4.92 -16.57 -6.51
N TRP A 162 -5.50 -17.77 -6.47
CA TRP A 162 -4.74 -18.97 -6.18
C TRP A 162 -3.60 -19.16 -7.18
N GLN A 163 -3.86 -19.03 -8.49
CA GLN A 163 -2.85 -19.13 -9.54
C GLN A 163 -1.76 -18.05 -9.39
N HIS A 164 -2.13 -16.82 -9.07
CA HIS A 164 -1.16 -15.74 -8.85
C HIS A 164 -0.29 -15.99 -7.61
N GLU A 165 -0.85 -16.45 -6.49
CA GLU A 165 -0.06 -16.80 -5.31
C GLU A 165 0.92 -17.93 -5.60
N GLN A 166 0.47 -19.01 -6.26
CA GLN A 166 1.36 -20.11 -6.63
C GLN A 166 2.48 -19.67 -7.58
N ALA A 167 2.16 -18.84 -8.57
CA ALA A 167 3.14 -18.30 -9.51
C ALA A 167 4.16 -17.42 -8.79
N VAL A 168 3.72 -16.50 -7.92
CA VAL A 168 4.62 -15.63 -7.13
C VAL A 168 5.51 -16.49 -6.22
N ALA A 169 4.94 -17.45 -5.49
CA ALA A 169 5.71 -18.35 -4.62
C ALA A 169 6.76 -19.14 -5.41
N GLN A 170 6.40 -19.69 -6.56
CA GLN A 170 7.31 -20.44 -7.43
C GLN A 170 8.48 -19.56 -7.92
N TYR A 171 8.19 -18.37 -8.45
CA TYR A 171 9.23 -17.47 -8.95
C TYR A 171 10.16 -16.96 -7.83
N ILE A 172 9.61 -16.67 -6.65
CA ILE A 172 10.40 -16.23 -5.49
C ILE A 172 11.29 -17.36 -4.99
N ARG A 173 10.75 -18.57 -4.79
CA ARG A 173 11.53 -19.75 -4.37
C ARG A 173 12.67 -20.05 -5.34
N ALA A 174 12.38 -20.04 -6.64
CA ALA A 174 13.41 -20.27 -7.66
C ALA A 174 14.56 -19.25 -7.59
N ARG A 175 14.30 -17.99 -7.22
CA ARG A 175 15.32 -16.96 -7.05
C ARG A 175 16.08 -17.06 -5.73
N CYS A 176 15.46 -17.59 -4.69
CA CYS A 176 16.11 -17.83 -3.41
C CYS A 176 17.02 -19.09 -3.40
N GLN A 177 16.71 -20.09 -4.23
CA GLN A 177 17.45 -21.36 -4.30
C GLN A 177 18.65 -21.32 -5.26
N ASN A 178 18.67 -20.40 -6.21
CA ASN A 178 19.74 -20.33 -7.18
C ASN A 178 21.03 -19.77 -6.56
N GLU A 179 22.14 -20.50 -6.78
CA GLU A 179 23.47 -20.07 -6.39
C GLU A 179 23.88 -18.71 -7.02
N PRO A 180 24.88 -18.04 -6.42
CA PRO A 180 25.36 -16.77 -6.95
C PRO A 180 25.73 -16.87 -8.44
N VAL A 181 25.31 -15.86 -9.20
CA VAL A 181 25.40 -15.82 -10.68
C VAL A 181 26.84 -15.89 -11.18
N GLN A 182 27.81 -15.56 -10.32
CA GLN A 182 29.27 -15.54 -10.61
C GLN A 182 30.07 -15.61 -9.32
N ALA A 183 31.31 -16.11 -9.42
CA ALA A 183 32.31 -15.98 -8.37
C ALA A 183 32.53 -14.46 -8.11
N ILE A 184 32.11 -13.98 -6.95
CA ILE A 184 32.27 -12.58 -6.55
C ILE A 184 33.63 -12.44 -5.88
N ASP A 185 34.43 -11.48 -6.35
CA ASP A 185 35.63 -11.07 -5.61
C ASP A 185 35.21 -10.35 -4.33
N THR A 186 35.22 -11.10 -3.22
CA THR A 186 34.81 -10.61 -1.91
C THR A 186 35.71 -9.51 -1.39
N ALA A 187 37.01 -9.52 -1.73
CA ALA A 187 37.96 -8.50 -1.31
C ALA A 187 37.70 -7.18 -2.03
N ALA A 188 37.48 -7.23 -3.36
CA ALA A 188 37.10 -6.06 -4.14
C ALA A 188 35.75 -5.48 -3.66
N ALA A 189 34.73 -6.34 -3.46
CA ALA A 189 33.43 -5.92 -2.97
C ALA A 189 33.51 -5.24 -1.58
N ARG A 190 34.33 -5.78 -0.68
CA ARG A 190 34.59 -5.20 0.63
C ARG A 190 35.26 -3.82 0.53
N GLY A 191 36.24 -3.69 -0.37
CA GLY A 191 36.91 -2.41 -0.62
C GLY A 191 35.95 -1.33 -1.09
N TRP A 192 35.06 -1.67 -2.04
CA TRP A 192 34.05 -0.74 -2.54
C TRP A 192 33.01 -0.39 -1.48
N LEU A 193 32.51 -1.36 -0.71
CA LEU A 193 31.57 -1.11 0.37
C LEU A 193 32.16 -0.18 1.45
N ALA A 194 33.43 -0.33 1.79
CA ALA A 194 34.09 0.56 2.73
C ALA A 194 34.17 2.00 2.21
N ARG A 195 34.35 2.19 0.89
CA ARG A 195 34.37 3.52 0.24
C ARG A 195 32.97 4.12 0.12
N PHE A 196 31.94 3.31 -0.18
CA PHE A 196 30.58 3.79 -0.35
C PHE A 196 29.87 4.10 0.96
N PHE A 197 30.25 3.44 2.04
CA PHE A 197 29.69 3.63 3.38
C PHE A 197 30.81 4.05 4.35
N PRO A 198 31.07 5.35 4.49
CA PRO A 198 32.08 5.83 5.43
C PRO A 198 31.71 5.43 6.84
N ALA A 199 32.73 5.22 7.69
CA ALA A 199 32.56 4.83 9.08
C ALA A 199 31.62 5.80 9.82
N LEU A 200 30.69 5.25 10.58
CA LEU A 200 29.78 6.03 11.42
C LEU A 200 30.60 6.76 12.51
N PRO A 201 30.19 7.97 12.92
CA PRO A 201 30.84 8.70 14.03
C PRO A 201 30.87 7.84 15.30
N ASP A 202 31.87 8.10 16.15
CA ASP A 202 32.21 7.30 17.35
C ASP A 202 31.07 6.95 18.32
N GLY A 203 29.94 7.64 18.26
CA GLY A 203 28.75 7.37 19.09
C GLY A 203 27.89 6.18 18.65
N ALA A 204 28.14 5.59 17.47
CA ALA A 204 27.38 4.48 16.91
C ALA A 204 28.18 3.16 16.87
N ARG A 205 29.34 3.12 17.55
CA ARG A 205 30.16 1.91 17.63
C ARG A 205 29.38 0.79 18.32
N GLY A 206 29.16 -0.32 17.58
CA GLY A 206 28.48 -1.52 18.07
C GLY A 206 27.11 -1.82 17.45
N THR A 207 26.54 -0.90 16.68
CA THR A 207 25.34 -1.19 15.89
C THR A 207 25.72 -1.48 14.44
N PRO A 208 25.31 -2.65 13.88
CA PRO A 208 25.61 -3.02 12.50
C PRO A 208 25.04 -2.00 11.51
N ASP A 209 25.78 -1.68 10.44
CA ASP A 209 25.25 -0.87 9.33
C ASP A 209 24.36 -1.73 8.42
N TRP A 210 23.05 -1.69 8.69
CA TRP A 210 22.06 -2.43 7.93
C TRP A 210 21.95 -2.04 6.46
N GLN A 211 22.38 -0.85 6.06
CA GLN A 211 22.45 -0.44 4.66
C GLN A 211 23.58 -1.18 3.93
N LYS A 212 24.73 -1.28 4.58
CA LYS A 212 25.90 -2.01 4.08
C LYS A 212 25.62 -3.53 4.02
N ILE A 213 24.96 -4.07 5.06
CA ILE A 213 24.50 -5.46 5.10
C ILE A 213 23.54 -5.74 3.94
N ALA A 214 22.56 -4.86 3.70
CA ALA A 214 21.61 -5.01 2.59
C ALA A 214 22.31 -5.08 1.23
N CYS A 215 23.35 -4.27 1.00
CA CYS A 215 24.16 -4.34 -0.22
C CYS A 215 24.93 -5.66 -0.33
N ALA A 216 25.50 -6.18 0.77
CA ALA A 216 26.20 -7.47 0.78
C ALA A 216 25.26 -8.65 0.49
N LEU A 217 24.04 -8.64 1.06
CA LEU A 217 23.01 -9.64 0.76
C LEU A 217 22.59 -9.60 -0.71
N ALA A 218 22.45 -8.40 -1.28
CA ALA A 218 22.04 -8.21 -2.66
C ALA A 218 23.09 -8.70 -3.70
N LEU A 219 24.36 -8.71 -3.35
CA LEU A 219 25.38 -9.30 -4.20
C LEU A 219 25.21 -10.82 -4.33
N ARG A 220 24.76 -11.49 -3.27
CA ARG A 220 24.69 -12.94 -3.21
C ARG A 220 23.54 -13.52 -4.05
N GLY A 221 22.38 -12.83 -4.11
CA GLY A 221 21.17 -13.39 -4.66
C GLY A 221 20.64 -12.70 -5.92
N ARG A 222 19.64 -13.35 -6.54
CA ARG A 222 18.84 -12.77 -7.65
C ARG A 222 17.58 -12.08 -7.16
N LEU A 223 17.27 -12.21 -5.89
CA LEU A 223 16.20 -11.47 -5.20
C LEU A 223 16.83 -10.76 -4.00
N THR A 224 16.40 -9.52 -3.78
CA THR A 224 16.68 -8.81 -2.53
C THR A 224 15.45 -7.99 -2.15
N VAL A 225 15.01 -8.13 -0.91
CA VAL A 225 13.96 -7.31 -0.33
C VAL A 225 14.59 -6.39 0.71
N ILE A 226 14.49 -5.07 0.51
CA ILE A 226 14.97 -4.07 1.46
C ILE A 226 13.75 -3.36 2.03
N THR A 227 13.40 -3.70 3.26
CA THR A 227 12.29 -3.08 3.98
C THR A 227 12.79 -2.14 5.06
N GLY A 228 11.94 -1.23 5.48
CA GLY A 228 12.23 -0.29 6.58
C GLY A 228 11.34 0.93 6.51
N GLY A 229 11.17 1.60 7.63
CA GLY A 229 10.35 2.79 7.73
C GLY A 229 10.86 3.95 6.85
N PRO A 230 10.10 5.04 6.75
CA PRO A 230 10.54 6.22 6.02
C PRO A 230 11.79 6.83 6.67
N GLY A 231 12.67 7.39 5.84
CA GLY A 231 13.91 8.00 6.30
C GLY A 231 15.02 7.02 6.72
N THR A 232 14.81 5.70 6.57
CA THR A 232 15.86 4.69 6.85
C THR A 232 16.91 4.61 5.73
N GLY A 233 16.69 5.30 4.60
CA GLY A 233 17.65 5.38 3.51
C GLY A 233 17.52 4.24 2.49
N LYS A 234 16.34 3.69 2.26
CA LYS A 234 16.10 2.65 1.24
C LYS A 234 16.66 3.04 -0.13
N THR A 235 16.26 4.20 -0.65
CA THR A 235 16.69 4.69 -1.96
C THR A 235 18.19 5.04 -2.00
N TYR A 236 18.73 5.58 -0.89
CA TYR A 236 20.16 5.80 -0.71
C TYR A 236 20.94 4.47 -0.77
N THR A 237 20.44 3.43 -0.11
CA THR A 237 21.02 2.08 -0.16
C THR A 237 20.96 1.51 -1.56
N ALA A 238 19.84 1.69 -2.28
CA ALA A 238 19.67 1.22 -3.65
C ALA A 238 20.64 1.87 -4.63
N ALA A 239 20.92 3.17 -4.51
CA ALA A 239 21.90 3.85 -5.35
C ALA A 239 23.32 3.31 -5.12
N ARG A 240 23.71 3.08 -3.86
CA ARG A 240 25.01 2.47 -3.53
C ARG A 240 25.10 1.02 -3.96
N LEU A 241 24.01 0.28 -3.88
CA LEU A 241 23.91 -1.07 -4.43
C LEU A 241 24.15 -1.07 -5.95
N LEU A 242 23.56 -0.11 -6.67
CA LEU A 242 23.81 0.03 -8.13
C LEU A 242 25.27 0.32 -8.42
N ALA A 243 25.90 1.22 -7.65
CA ALA A 243 27.33 1.51 -7.78
C ALA A 243 28.16 0.25 -7.49
N LEU A 244 27.80 -0.54 -6.48
CA LEU A 244 28.47 -1.79 -6.13
C LEU A 244 28.33 -2.85 -7.23
N LEU A 245 27.12 -3.02 -7.77
CA LEU A 245 26.87 -3.96 -8.88
C LEU A 245 27.66 -3.57 -10.13
N LEU A 246 27.78 -2.27 -10.43
CA LEU A 246 28.63 -1.77 -11.52
C LEU A 246 30.11 -2.07 -11.26
N ALA A 247 30.60 -1.77 -10.05
CA ALA A 247 32.00 -1.94 -9.69
C ALA A 247 32.45 -3.41 -9.64
N THR A 248 31.51 -4.34 -9.45
CA THR A 248 31.77 -5.79 -9.39
C THR A 248 31.33 -6.54 -10.64
N ALA A 249 30.74 -5.85 -11.63
CA ALA A 249 30.32 -6.46 -12.88
C ALA A 249 31.54 -6.78 -13.78
N PRO A 250 31.60 -7.96 -14.43
CA PRO A 250 32.67 -8.28 -15.39
C PRO A 250 32.68 -7.37 -16.61
N GLN A 251 31.51 -6.92 -17.02
CA GLN A 251 31.30 -6.04 -18.20
C GLN A 251 30.36 -4.88 -17.78
N PRO A 252 30.91 -3.90 -17.05
CA PRO A 252 30.09 -2.81 -16.49
C PRO A 252 29.31 -2.02 -17.53
N GLU A 253 29.85 -1.90 -18.74
CA GLU A 253 29.23 -1.17 -19.88
C GLU A 253 28.00 -1.86 -20.44
N GLN A 254 27.84 -3.16 -20.25
CA GLN A 254 26.71 -3.93 -20.76
C GLN A 254 25.57 -4.09 -19.73
N LEU A 255 25.80 -3.65 -18.49
CA LEU A 255 24.81 -3.79 -17.41
C LEU A 255 23.54 -2.97 -17.69
N ARG A 256 22.42 -3.66 -17.94
CA ARG A 256 21.10 -3.05 -18.21
C ARG A 256 20.32 -2.92 -16.92
N VAL A 257 20.13 -1.69 -16.48
CA VAL A 257 19.42 -1.36 -15.23
C VAL A 257 18.09 -0.71 -15.56
N ALA A 258 17.01 -1.14 -14.90
CA ALA A 258 15.72 -0.48 -14.94
C ALA A 258 15.26 -0.09 -13.54
N LEU A 259 14.63 1.09 -13.45
CA LEU A 259 14.00 1.60 -12.23
C LEU A 259 12.49 1.64 -12.43
N ALA A 260 11.74 1.16 -11.46
CA ALA A 260 10.29 1.17 -11.53
C ALA A 260 9.64 1.50 -10.18
N ALA A 261 8.40 1.99 -10.23
CA ALA A 261 7.55 2.17 -9.06
C ALA A 261 6.08 1.98 -9.46
N PRO A 262 5.15 1.80 -8.52
CA PRO A 262 3.71 1.67 -8.84
C PRO A 262 3.11 2.94 -9.45
N THR A 263 3.59 4.12 -9.06
CA THR A 263 3.06 5.42 -9.51
C THR A 263 4.11 6.26 -10.23
N GLY A 264 3.67 7.18 -11.11
CA GLY A 264 4.55 8.10 -11.84
C GLY A 264 5.36 8.99 -10.91
N LYS A 265 4.72 9.54 -9.87
CA LYS A 265 5.39 10.39 -8.87
C LYS A 265 6.48 9.65 -8.10
N ALA A 266 6.21 8.40 -7.69
CA ALA A 266 7.21 7.57 -7.02
C ALA A 266 8.37 7.21 -7.96
N ALA A 267 8.10 6.90 -9.22
CA ALA A 267 9.13 6.61 -10.22
C ALA A 267 10.04 7.82 -10.47
N ALA A 268 9.47 9.01 -10.69
CA ALA A 268 10.24 10.24 -10.86
C ALA A 268 11.12 10.54 -9.64
N ARG A 269 10.57 10.38 -8.43
CA ARG A 269 11.29 10.59 -7.18
C ARG A 269 12.42 9.57 -6.95
N LEU A 270 12.17 8.31 -7.30
CA LEU A 270 13.20 7.26 -7.27
C LEU A 270 14.39 7.64 -8.16
N LYS A 271 14.13 8.03 -9.42
CA LYS A 271 15.17 8.44 -10.37
C LYS A 271 15.97 9.63 -9.83
N GLN A 272 15.31 10.70 -9.41
CA GLN A 272 15.96 11.89 -8.86
C GLN A 272 16.86 11.54 -7.66
N SER A 273 16.35 10.79 -6.71
CA SER A 273 17.10 10.41 -5.52
C SER A 273 18.30 9.51 -5.82
N ILE A 274 18.19 8.63 -6.81
CA ILE A 274 19.31 7.80 -7.27
C ILE A 274 20.36 8.67 -7.96
N ASP A 275 19.97 9.58 -8.86
CA ASP A 275 20.88 10.45 -9.56
C ASP A 275 21.64 11.36 -8.61
N ASP A 276 20.95 12.01 -7.66
CA ASP A 276 21.57 12.86 -6.64
C ASP A 276 22.58 12.07 -5.79
N THR A 277 22.21 10.85 -5.40
CA THR A 277 23.07 9.99 -4.59
C THR A 277 24.30 9.51 -5.37
N LEU A 278 24.13 9.10 -6.63
CA LEU A 278 25.23 8.67 -7.48
C LEU A 278 26.14 9.84 -7.84
N GLY A 279 25.61 11.03 -8.09
CA GLY A 279 26.37 12.24 -8.31
C GLY A 279 27.23 12.62 -7.09
N ALA A 280 26.66 12.57 -5.89
CA ALA A 280 27.42 12.78 -4.67
C ALA A 280 28.50 11.71 -4.45
N LEU A 281 28.19 10.45 -4.79
CA LEU A 281 29.12 9.33 -4.67
C LEU A 281 30.28 9.43 -5.69
N GLN A 282 30.02 9.94 -6.92
CA GLN A 282 31.04 10.19 -7.93
C GLN A 282 32.16 11.10 -7.41
N ALA A 283 31.81 12.16 -6.68
CA ALA A 283 32.79 13.05 -6.06
C ALA A 283 33.68 12.33 -5.01
N GLN A 284 33.17 11.27 -4.40
CA GLN A 284 33.86 10.47 -3.39
C GLN A 284 34.80 9.41 -4.01
N VAL A 285 34.39 8.79 -5.13
CA VAL A 285 35.16 7.69 -5.76
C VAL A 285 36.09 8.17 -6.85
N GLY A 286 35.93 9.40 -7.34
CA GLY A 286 36.80 9.97 -8.37
C GLY A 286 36.69 9.25 -9.72
N ALA A 287 37.86 9.06 -10.36
CA ALA A 287 37.95 8.41 -11.66
C ALA A 287 37.92 6.85 -11.63
N ASP A 288 37.96 6.25 -10.44
CA ASP A 288 38.05 4.78 -10.31
C ASP A 288 36.77 4.07 -10.75
N LEU A 289 35.64 4.78 -10.77
CA LEU A 289 34.33 4.25 -11.20
C LEU A 289 33.52 5.38 -11.85
N ASP A 290 33.11 5.17 -13.11
CA ASP A 290 32.29 6.14 -13.84
C ASP A 290 30.80 5.95 -13.53
N LEU A 291 30.35 6.61 -12.45
CA LEU A 291 28.93 6.62 -12.06
C LEU A 291 28.10 7.57 -12.93
N ASN A 292 28.71 8.56 -13.59
CA ASN A 292 27.99 9.45 -14.49
C ASN A 292 27.53 8.68 -15.75
N ALA A 293 28.35 7.81 -16.30
CA ALA A 293 27.94 6.93 -17.38
C ALA A 293 26.81 5.98 -16.95
N LEU A 294 26.81 5.51 -15.70
CA LEU A 294 25.71 4.71 -15.15
C LEU A 294 24.39 5.52 -15.10
N VAL A 295 24.43 6.76 -14.60
CA VAL A 295 23.24 7.66 -14.53
C VAL A 295 22.62 7.84 -15.90
N GLN A 296 23.44 8.05 -16.94
CA GLN A 296 22.96 8.21 -18.32
C GLN A 296 22.33 6.93 -18.89
N ARG A 297 22.89 5.76 -18.56
CA ARG A 297 22.37 4.46 -19.05
C ARG A 297 21.11 4.00 -18.33
N VAL A 298 20.95 4.30 -17.07
CA VAL A 298 19.75 3.93 -16.28
C VAL A 298 18.48 4.53 -16.88
N GLY A 299 18.58 5.65 -17.60
CA GLY A 299 17.43 6.27 -18.25
C GLY A 299 16.35 6.74 -17.25
N ALA A 300 15.13 6.97 -17.76
CA ALA A 300 13.99 7.39 -16.94
C ALA A 300 13.39 6.21 -16.15
N ALA A 301 13.07 6.42 -14.89
CA ALA A 301 12.27 5.46 -14.15
C ALA A 301 10.84 5.41 -14.71
N ARG A 302 10.22 4.23 -14.65
CA ARG A 302 8.90 3.97 -15.23
C ARG A 302 7.92 3.49 -14.18
N THR A 303 6.62 3.69 -14.44
CA THR A 303 5.62 2.93 -13.68
C THR A 303 5.69 1.45 -14.06
N LEU A 304 5.33 0.54 -13.14
CA LEU A 304 5.27 -0.90 -13.44
C LEU A 304 4.38 -1.19 -14.65
N HIS A 305 3.24 -0.51 -14.76
CA HIS A 305 2.36 -0.61 -15.93
C HIS A 305 3.07 -0.22 -17.24
N SER A 306 3.83 0.88 -17.23
CA SER A 306 4.59 1.33 -18.40
C SER A 306 5.74 0.38 -18.71
N LEU A 307 6.44 -0.14 -17.69
CA LEU A 307 7.54 -1.08 -17.86
C LEU A 307 7.08 -2.38 -18.51
N LEU A 308 5.95 -2.92 -18.05
CA LEU A 308 5.35 -4.14 -18.57
C LEU A 308 4.61 -3.93 -19.90
N GLY A 309 4.39 -2.68 -20.31
CA GLY A 309 3.67 -2.34 -21.53
C GLY A 309 2.18 -2.66 -21.43
N ALA A 310 1.50 -2.01 -20.48
CA ALA A 310 0.06 -2.13 -20.31
C ALA A 310 -0.69 -1.69 -21.58
N ARG A 311 -1.72 -2.45 -21.96
CA ARG A 311 -2.55 -2.18 -23.13
C ARG A 311 -3.93 -1.70 -22.67
N PRO A 312 -4.44 -0.56 -23.19
CA PRO A 312 -5.79 -0.10 -22.88
C PRO A 312 -6.84 -1.16 -23.16
N GLY A 313 -7.81 -1.30 -22.26
CA GLY A 313 -8.95 -2.22 -22.43
C GLY A 313 -8.63 -3.70 -22.21
N THR A 314 -7.41 -4.07 -21.83
CA THR A 314 -7.03 -5.46 -21.53
C THR A 314 -6.29 -5.56 -20.20
N ARG A 315 -6.25 -6.75 -19.61
CA ARG A 315 -5.41 -7.09 -18.44
C ARG A 315 -4.05 -7.66 -18.86
N HIS A 316 -3.78 -7.78 -20.15
CA HIS A 316 -2.55 -8.37 -20.66
C HIS A 316 -1.47 -7.30 -20.84
N PHE A 317 -0.25 -7.66 -20.47
CA PHE A 317 0.95 -6.86 -20.69
C PHE A 317 1.69 -7.28 -21.95
N SER A 318 2.43 -6.37 -22.55
CA SER A 318 3.27 -6.66 -23.71
C SER A 318 4.52 -7.48 -23.35
N ARG A 319 4.97 -7.36 -22.10
CA ARG A 319 6.09 -8.11 -21.53
C ARG A 319 5.54 -9.21 -20.63
N HIS A 320 5.98 -10.44 -20.85
CA HIS A 320 5.53 -11.65 -20.18
C HIS A 320 6.59 -12.74 -20.36
N ALA A 321 6.40 -13.96 -19.87
CA ALA A 321 7.37 -15.05 -19.93
C ALA A 321 7.87 -15.36 -21.36
N GLY A 322 7.00 -15.28 -22.38
CA GLY A 322 7.38 -15.47 -23.80
C GLY A 322 8.04 -14.23 -24.44
N ARG A 323 8.00 -13.06 -23.79
CA ARG A 323 8.64 -11.82 -24.23
C ARG A 323 9.15 -11.05 -23.01
N PRO A 324 10.23 -11.51 -22.38
CA PRO A 324 10.70 -10.94 -21.13
C PRO A 324 11.23 -9.50 -21.28
N LEU A 325 11.45 -8.87 -20.15
CA LEU A 325 12.15 -7.59 -20.06
C LEU A 325 13.63 -7.76 -20.44
N GLU A 326 14.20 -6.73 -21.03
CA GLU A 326 15.61 -6.70 -21.41
C GLU A 326 16.41 -5.99 -20.31
N VAL A 327 16.51 -6.63 -19.14
CA VAL A 327 17.15 -6.07 -17.94
C VAL A 327 18.02 -7.11 -17.25
N ASP A 328 19.10 -6.65 -16.63
CA ASP A 328 19.97 -7.46 -15.78
C ASP A 328 19.74 -7.13 -14.29
N VAL A 329 19.34 -5.87 -14.00
CA VAL A 329 18.97 -5.40 -12.66
C VAL A 329 17.68 -4.59 -12.75
N LEU A 330 16.68 -4.98 -11.97
CA LEU A 330 15.44 -4.23 -11.80
C LEU A 330 15.28 -3.80 -10.34
N ILE A 331 15.15 -2.51 -10.10
CA ILE A 331 14.81 -1.96 -8.79
C ILE A 331 13.37 -1.47 -8.83
N VAL A 332 12.58 -1.95 -7.89
CA VAL A 332 11.17 -1.53 -7.69
C VAL A 332 11.05 -0.85 -6.34
N ASP A 333 10.71 0.44 -6.34
CA ASP A 333 10.42 1.19 -5.11
C ASP A 333 8.92 1.21 -4.81
N GLU A 334 8.55 1.56 -3.56
CA GLU A 334 7.18 1.53 -3.05
C GLU A 334 6.49 0.17 -3.29
N ALA A 335 7.22 -0.92 -3.07
CA ALA A 335 6.73 -2.29 -3.33
C ALA A 335 5.54 -2.69 -2.44
N SER A 336 5.26 -1.98 -1.33
CA SER A 336 4.04 -2.14 -0.51
C SER A 336 2.75 -1.88 -1.29
N MET A 337 2.82 -1.05 -2.35
CA MET A 337 1.68 -0.75 -3.21
C MET A 337 1.50 -1.76 -4.37
N VAL A 338 2.39 -2.74 -4.51
CA VAL A 338 2.33 -3.74 -5.59
C VAL A 338 1.41 -4.88 -5.16
N HIS A 339 0.24 -4.99 -5.82
CA HIS A 339 -0.73 -6.06 -5.56
C HIS A 339 -0.32 -7.38 -6.21
N LEU A 340 -0.97 -8.46 -5.82
CA LEU A 340 -0.62 -9.83 -6.19
C LEU A 340 -0.57 -10.06 -7.71
N GLU A 341 -1.57 -9.60 -8.45
CA GLU A 341 -1.63 -9.76 -9.93
C GLU A 341 -0.47 -9.03 -10.62
N MET A 342 -0.14 -7.80 -10.17
CA MET A 342 0.98 -7.03 -10.70
C MET A 342 2.33 -7.69 -10.38
N MET A 343 2.50 -8.23 -9.17
CA MET A 343 3.71 -8.96 -8.79
C MET A 343 3.88 -10.23 -9.62
N ALA A 344 2.81 -10.99 -9.82
CA ALA A 344 2.84 -12.19 -10.68
C ALA A 344 3.24 -11.84 -12.11
N ALA A 345 2.67 -10.78 -12.70
CA ALA A 345 3.00 -10.30 -14.04
C ALA A 345 4.46 -9.81 -14.14
N LEU A 346 4.95 -9.08 -13.14
CA LEU A 346 6.33 -8.61 -13.07
C LEU A 346 7.32 -9.77 -13.04
N LEU A 347 7.10 -10.74 -12.15
CA LEU A 347 7.97 -11.90 -11.98
C LEU A 347 7.98 -12.79 -13.23
N ALA A 348 6.83 -12.94 -13.89
CA ALA A 348 6.73 -13.68 -15.15
C ALA A 348 7.48 -13.00 -16.31
N ALA A 349 7.51 -11.65 -16.33
CA ALA A 349 8.21 -10.88 -17.36
C ALA A 349 9.72 -10.73 -17.08
N LEU A 350 10.18 -11.01 -15.86
CA LEU A 350 11.58 -10.82 -15.48
C LEU A 350 12.43 -12.02 -15.90
N PRO A 351 13.53 -11.80 -16.65
CA PRO A 351 14.42 -12.89 -17.04
C PRO A 351 14.92 -13.72 -15.83
N PRO A 352 15.11 -15.04 -15.97
CA PRO A 352 15.58 -15.88 -14.87
C PRO A 352 16.94 -15.44 -14.28
N GLY A 353 17.82 -14.88 -15.12
CA GLY A 353 19.14 -14.38 -14.72
C GLY A 353 19.14 -12.97 -14.10
N ALA A 354 18.05 -12.22 -14.24
CA ALA A 354 18.00 -10.85 -13.77
C ALA A 354 17.86 -10.77 -12.23
N ARG A 355 18.50 -9.75 -11.65
CA ARG A 355 18.40 -9.40 -10.23
C ARG A 355 17.17 -8.52 -10.00
N LEU A 356 16.36 -8.87 -9.01
CA LEU A 356 15.21 -8.08 -8.55
C LEU A 356 15.50 -7.50 -7.17
N VAL A 357 15.40 -6.19 -7.04
CA VAL A 357 15.50 -5.48 -5.76
C VAL A 357 14.15 -4.82 -5.47
N LEU A 358 13.48 -5.27 -4.42
CA LEU A 358 12.23 -4.70 -3.94
C LEU A 358 12.51 -3.78 -2.76
N LEU A 359 12.13 -2.51 -2.90
CA LEU A 359 12.23 -1.52 -1.83
C LEU A 359 10.82 -1.18 -1.35
N GLY A 360 10.60 -1.18 -0.06
CA GLY A 360 9.30 -0.81 0.48
C GLY A 360 9.28 -0.73 2.00
N ASP A 361 8.16 -0.34 2.53
CA ASP A 361 7.90 -0.31 3.96
C ASP A 361 6.77 -1.30 4.25
N LYS A 362 7.09 -2.39 4.94
CA LYS A 362 6.13 -3.47 5.26
C LYS A 362 5.00 -3.02 6.18
N ASP A 363 5.23 -1.92 6.91
CA ASP A 363 4.33 -1.39 7.93
C ASP A 363 3.42 -0.25 7.39
N GLN A 364 3.64 0.20 6.14
CA GLN A 364 2.74 1.13 5.46
C GLN A 364 1.52 0.40 4.88
N LEU A 365 0.50 1.21 4.52
CA LEU A 365 -0.69 0.71 3.83
C LEU A 365 -0.30 -0.14 2.61
N ALA A 366 -0.86 -1.34 2.57
CA ALA A 366 -0.75 -2.22 1.40
C ALA A 366 -1.56 -1.67 0.20
N SER A 367 -1.42 -2.32 -0.95
CA SER A 367 -2.21 -2.03 -2.16
C SER A 367 -3.71 -2.07 -1.88
N VAL A 368 -4.50 -1.32 -2.63
CA VAL A 368 -5.97 -1.36 -2.54
C VAL A 368 -6.50 -2.68 -3.10
N GLU A 369 -5.90 -3.16 -4.19
CA GLU A 369 -6.22 -4.45 -4.80
C GLU A 369 -5.73 -5.63 -3.94
N ALA A 370 -6.24 -6.83 -4.24
CA ALA A 370 -6.01 -8.02 -3.45
C ALA A 370 -4.54 -8.46 -3.40
N GLY A 371 -4.11 -8.84 -2.19
CA GLY A 371 -2.79 -9.38 -1.87
C GLY A 371 -1.77 -8.36 -1.38
N ALA A 372 -1.35 -8.49 -0.13
CA ALA A 372 -0.31 -7.68 0.51
C ALA A 372 1.07 -8.34 0.37
N VAL A 373 1.54 -8.49 -0.88
CA VAL A 373 2.72 -9.32 -1.20
C VAL A 373 3.96 -8.94 -0.39
N LEU A 374 4.29 -7.64 -0.27
CA LEU A 374 5.47 -7.23 0.47
C LEU A 374 5.38 -7.60 1.97
N GLY A 375 4.18 -7.51 2.56
CA GLY A 375 3.93 -7.94 3.95
C GLY A 375 4.26 -9.41 4.14
N ASP A 376 3.78 -10.28 3.24
CA ASP A 376 4.04 -11.71 3.26
C ASP A 376 5.52 -12.03 3.05
N LEU A 377 6.22 -11.30 2.16
CA LEU A 377 7.66 -11.45 1.94
C LEU A 377 8.52 -10.97 3.11
N CYS A 378 7.99 -10.10 3.96
CA CYS A 378 8.72 -9.46 5.07
C CYS A 378 8.29 -9.95 6.45
N GLN A 379 7.56 -11.07 6.57
CA GLN A 379 7.06 -11.59 7.86
C GLN A 379 8.18 -11.68 8.91
N ASP A 380 9.31 -12.28 8.56
CA ASP A 380 10.44 -12.51 9.44
C ASP A 380 11.50 -11.39 9.41
N ALA A 381 11.29 -10.32 8.66
CA ALA A 381 12.29 -9.28 8.46
C ALA A 381 12.77 -8.63 9.77
N ALA A 382 11.88 -8.50 10.77
CA ALA A 382 12.23 -7.95 12.08
C ALA A 382 13.13 -8.91 12.88
N ALA A 383 12.86 -10.21 12.82
CA ALA A 383 13.65 -11.24 13.48
C ALA A 383 14.99 -11.52 12.77
N GLY A 384 15.06 -11.26 11.44
CA GLY A 384 16.23 -11.52 10.61
C GLY A 384 16.35 -12.98 10.21
N CYS A 385 16.48 -13.90 11.16
CA CYS A 385 16.59 -15.36 10.96
C CYS A 385 17.68 -15.76 9.96
N TYR A 386 18.85 -15.08 10.01
CA TYR A 386 19.95 -15.36 9.09
C TYR A 386 20.69 -16.65 9.47
N SER A 387 21.06 -17.44 8.47
CA SER A 387 21.93 -18.62 8.67
C SER A 387 23.35 -18.21 9.04
N ALA A 388 24.11 -19.11 9.66
CA ALA A 388 25.53 -18.92 9.92
C ALA A 388 26.29 -18.57 8.62
N ALA A 389 26.03 -19.28 7.54
CA ALA A 389 26.66 -19.03 6.23
C ALA A 389 26.35 -17.60 5.69
N THR A 390 25.16 -17.07 5.94
CA THR A 390 24.80 -15.70 5.57
C THR A 390 25.50 -14.68 6.49
N ALA A 391 25.60 -14.96 7.78
CA ALA A 391 26.33 -14.12 8.73
C ALA A 391 27.83 -14.04 8.38
N ASP A 392 28.45 -15.19 8.06
CA ASP A 392 29.84 -15.26 7.61
C ASP A 392 30.08 -14.51 6.30
N TRP A 393 29.18 -14.66 5.32
CA TRP A 393 29.21 -13.89 4.08
C TRP A 393 29.18 -12.38 4.34
N VAL A 394 28.27 -11.92 5.18
CA VAL A 394 28.14 -10.49 5.53
C VAL A 394 29.41 -9.99 6.23
N ALA A 395 29.97 -10.78 7.16
CA ALA A 395 31.22 -10.43 7.84
C ALA A 395 32.39 -10.33 6.86
N GLN A 396 32.47 -11.23 5.88
CA GLN A 396 33.51 -11.25 4.87
C GLN A 396 33.38 -10.07 3.88
N VAL A 397 32.18 -9.82 3.35
CA VAL A 397 31.95 -8.84 2.28
C VAL A 397 31.70 -7.44 2.82
N ALA A 398 30.87 -7.30 3.86
CA ALA A 398 30.55 -6.00 4.44
C ALA A 398 31.49 -5.60 5.59
N GLY A 399 32.18 -6.54 6.22
CA GLY A 399 32.92 -6.29 7.44
C GLY A 399 32.03 -5.99 8.65
N GLU A 400 30.76 -6.37 8.58
CA GLU A 400 29.73 -6.17 9.60
C GLU A 400 29.37 -7.49 10.26
N ALA A 401 29.22 -7.51 11.59
CA ALA A 401 28.78 -8.70 12.31
C ALA A 401 27.26 -8.68 12.51
N ILE A 402 26.58 -9.76 12.09
CA ILE A 402 25.17 -9.96 12.41
C ILE A 402 25.08 -10.50 13.85
N ALA A 403 24.45 -9.72 14.75
CA ALA A 403 24.29 -10.13 16.14
C ALA A 403 23.49 -11.44 16.26
N PRO A 404 23.80 -12.29 17.27
CA PRO A 404 23.11 -13.60 17.47
C PRO A 404 21.59 -13.49 17.59
N ALA A 405 21.06 -12.35 18.03
CA ALA A 405 19.62 -12.09 18.10
C ALA A 405 18.92 -12.10 16.73
N PHE A 406 19.65 -11.90 15.65
CA PHE A 406 19.14 -11.91 14.27
C PHE A 406 19.51 -13.18 13.49
N GLN A 407 20.17 -14.13 14.15
CA GLN A 407 20.51 -15.42 13.55
C GLN A 407 19.45 -16.48 13.85
N ALA A 408 19.25 -17.40 12.92
CA ALA A 408 18.30 -18.48 13.09
C ALA A 408 18.78 -19.46 14.18
N ARG A 409 17.86 -19.94 15.02
CA ARG A 409 18.13 -20.96 16.06
C ARG A 409 17.93 -22.40 15.56
N GLY A 410 17.53 -22.57 14.30
CA GLY A 410 17.24 -23.84 13.64
C GLY A 410 17.33 -23.69 12.14
N GLU A 411 16.39 -24.29 11.40
CA GLU A 411 16.32 -24.12 9.95
C GLU A 411 16.06 -22.64 9.60
N ALA A 412 16.90 -22.10 8.74
CA ALA A 412 16.83 -20.69 8.35
C ALA A 412 15.96 -20.56 7.09
N PRO A 413 14.86 -19.79 7.12
CA PRO A 413 14.01 -19.61 5.94
C PRO A 413 14.79 -19.05 4.75
N ALA A 414 14.62 -19.64 3.57
CA ALA A 414 15.37 -19.23 2.38
C ALA A 414 15.16 -17.74 2.04
N LEU A 415 13.94 -17.24 2.13
CA LEU A 415 13.61 -15.83 1.85
C LEU A 415 14.27 -14.87 2.86
N ALA A 416 14.43 -15.25 4.11
CA ALA A 416 15.10 -14.43 5.12
C ALA A 416 16.55 -14.11 4.73
N GLN A 417 17.23 -15.01 3.99
CA GLN A 417 18.60 -14.83 3.52
C GLN A 417 18.72 -13.74 2.44
N HIS A 418 17.60 -13.28 1.89
CA HIS A 418 17.48 -12.27 0.84
C HIS A 418 16.74 -11.02 1.30
N THR A 419 16.36 -10.95 2.58
CA THR A 419 15.58 -9.84 3.13
C THR A 419 16.38 -9.06 4.15
N ALA A 420 16.52 -7.75 3.95
CA ALA A 420 17.17 -6.84 4.89
C ALA A 420 16.17 -5.81 5.43
N MET A 421 16.12 -5.65 6.76
CA MET A 421 15.35 -4.59 7.40
C MET A 421 16.27 -3.46 7.85
N LEU A 422 16.09 -2.27 7.28
CA LEU A 422 16.78 -1.06 7.71
C LEU A 422 16.13 -0.55 9.00
N ARG A 423 16.87 -0.57 10.11
CA ARG A 423 16.33 -0.41 11.46
C ARG A 423 16.45 1.03 11.99
N ALA A 424 17.44 1.79 11.52
CA ALA A 424 17.70 3.15 11.98
C ALA A 424 17.12 4.18 11.01
N SER A 425 16.21 5.03 11.47
CA SER A 425 15.76 6.18 10.69
C SER A 425 16.72 7.34 10.92
N ARG A 426 17.25 7.90 9.83
CA ARG A 426 18.10 9.11 9.86
C ARG A 426 17.27 10.40 9.81
N ARG A 427 15.97 10.28 9.54
CA ARG A 427 15.06 11.41 9.31
C ARG A 427 14.15 11.68 10.50
N PHE A 428 13.70 10.64 11.17
CA PHE A 428 12.71 10.69 12.24
C PHE A 428 13.36 10.40 13.59
N GLY A 429 14.26 11.29 14.06
CA GLY A 429 14.84 11.20 15.40
C GLY A 429 14.03 11.91 16.49
N GLY A 430 13.02 12.73 16.10
CA GLY A 430 12.21 13.55 17.01
C GLY A 430 10.82 12.97 17.29
N PRO A 431 9.87 13.81 17.79
CA PRO A 431 8.53 13.38 18.20
C PRO A 431 7.72 12.69 17.09
N ILE A 432 7.89 13.08 15.81
CA ILE A 432 7.22 12.40 14.67
C ILE A 432 7.69 10.95 14.58
N GLY A 433 8.98 10.69 14.75
CA GLY A 433 9.52 9.32 14.72
C GLY A 433 9.09 8.49 15.92
N GLN A 434 9.06 9.08 17.12
CA GLN A 434 8.58 8.42 18.32
C GLN A 434 7.08 8.05 18.20
N LEU A 435 6.28 8.98 17.66
CA LEU A 435 4.87 8.74 17.38
C LEU A 435 4.67 7.60 16.37
N ALA A 436 5.41 7.62 15.25
CA ALA A 436 5.36 6.58 14.23
C ALA A 436 5.74 5.20 14.80
N GLN A 437 6.78 5.16 15.66
CA GLN A 437 7.22 3.93 16.32
C GLN A 437 6.16 3.39 17.30
N ALA A 438 5.59 4.26 18.15
CA ALA A 438 4.55 3.86 19.10
C ALA A 438 3.31 3.31 18.38
N VAL A 439 2.89 3.98 17.30
CA VAL A 439 1.78 3.51 16.46
C VAL A 439 2.11 2.15 15.85
N ASN A 440 3.29 1.97 15.29
CA ASN A 440 3.70 0.71 14.64
C ASN A 440 3.78 -0.46 15.63
N GLN A 441 4.16 -0.19 16.88
CA GLN A 441 4.17 -1.18 17.97
C GLN A 441 2.77 -1.49 18.53
N GLY A 442 1.73 -0.77 18.11
CA GLY A 442 0.38 -0.93 18.65
C GLY A 442 0.19 -0.28 20.03
N ASP A 443 1.13 0.54 20.48
CA ASP A 443 1.10 1.22 21.77
C ASP A 443 0.35 2.57 21.67
N ALA A 444 -0.96 2.52 21.85
CA ALA A 444 -1.80 3.70 21.81
C ALA A 444 -1.53 4.67 22.97
N ALA A 445 -1.06 4.17 24.13
CA ALA A 445 -0.79 5.02 25.29
C ALA A 445 0.45 5.89 25.03
N SER A 446 1.53 5.27 24.58
CA SER A 446 2.76 5.98 24.18
C SER A 446 2.51 6.95 23.02
N ALA A 447 1.71 6.56 22.03
CA ALA A 447 1.33 7.44 20.91
C ALA A 447 0.61 8.72 21.40
N LEU A 448 -0.36 8.59 22.30
CA LEU A 448 -1.06 9.72 22.92
C LEU A 448 -0.14 10.56 23.80
N ALA A 449 0.77 9.93 24.54
CA ALA A 449 1.74 10.64 25.37
C ALA A 449 2.65 11.52 24.52
N VAL A 450 3.19 11.01 23.41
CA VAL A 450 4.02 11.79 22.48
C VAL A 450 3.24 12.99 21.90
N LEU A 451 1.98 12.78 21.47
CA LEU A 451 1.14 13.85 20.93
C LEU A 451 0.85 14.96 21.92
N ARG A 452 0.79 14.65 23.22
CA ARG A 452 0.50 15.60 24.30
C ARG A 452 1.74 16.29 24.86
N ALA A 453 2.90 15.63 24.81
CA ALA A 453 4.13 16.10 25.44
C ALA A 453 5.00 16.97 24.54
N ALA A 454 4.81 16.98 23.21
CA ALA A 454 5.68 17.67 22.27
C ALA A 454 5.59 19.20 22.42
N ALA A 455 6.55 19.77 23.12
CA ALA A 455 6.68 21.22 23.33
C ALA A 455 7.22 21.97 22.11
N ASP A 456 7.89 21.28 21.19
CA ASP A 456 8.53 21.87 19.99
C ASP A 456 7.52 22.14 18.85
N GLY A 457 6.26 21.75 19.03
CA GLY A 457 5.22 21.93 18.02
C GLY A 457 5.35 21.03 16.79
N SER A 458 6.30 20.08 16.77
CA SER A 458 6.45 19.15 15.62
C SER A 458 5.29 18.17 15.48
N VAL A 459 4.63 17.81 16.58
CA VAL A 459 3.37 17.05 16.57
C VAL A 459 2.30 17.77 17.39
N ALA A 460 1.03 17.60 17.01
CA ALA A 460 -0.11 18.17 17.71
C ALA A 460 -1.34 17.28 17.63
N LEU A 461 -2.20 17.36 18.64
CA LEU A 461 -3.48 16.66 18.71
C LEU A 461 -4.61 17.67 18.85
N GLN A 462 -5.62 17.58 17.98
CA GLN A 462 -6.89 18.30 18.09
C GLN A 462 -8.01 17.30 18.32
N GLN A 463 -8.59 17.32 19.51
CA GLN A 463 -9.70 16.44 19.92
C GLN A 463 -11.02 17.21 19.96
N GLY A 464 -12.14 16.50 19.71
CA GLY A 464 -13.48 17.07 19.75
C GLY A 464 -13.74 18.13 18.68
N SER A 465 -12.94 18.10 17.58
CA SER A 465 -12.97 19.13 16.54
C SER A 465 -14.19 19.02 15.64
N THR A 466 -14.64 20.16 15.13
CA THR A 466 -15.59 20.26 14.02
C THR A 466 -14.84 20.30 12.67
N PRO A 467 -15.48 20.04 11.52
CA PRO A 467 -14.86 20.21 10.21
C PRO A 467 -14.31 21.61 10.00
N ALA A 468 -14.98 22.65 10.48
CA ALA A 468 -14.50 24.03 10.40
C ALA A 468 -13.20 24.26 11.16
N GLN A 469 -13.01 23.62 12.33
CA GLN A 469 -11.74 23.69 13.06
C GLN A 469 -10.61 22.93 12.38
N ALA A 470 -10.90 21.80 11.73
CA ALA A 470 -9.93 21.09 10.92
C ALA A 470 -9.45 21.93 9.72
N VAL A 471 -10.38 22.69 9.10
CA VAL A 471 -10.06 23.62 8.01
C VAL A 471 -9.13 24.76 8.46
N GLN A 472 -9.16 25.17 9.74
CA GLN A 472 -8.23 26.15 10.28
C GLN A 472 -6.75 25.70 10.22
N LEU A 473 -6.47 24.40 10.16
CA LEU A 473 -5.12 23.89 9.90
C LEU A 473 -4.66 24.16 8.46
N ALA A 474 -5.61 24.21 7.52
CA ALA A 474 -5.34 24.55 6.13
C ALA A 474 -5.27 26.07 5.94
N TRP A 475 -6.18 26.81 6.61
CA TRP A 475 -6.27 28.27 6.56
C TRP A 475 -6.83 28.83 7.88
N PRO A 476 -6.15 29.76 8.58
CA PRO A 476 -4.85 30.37 8.26
C PRO A 476 -3.65 29.49 8.54
N GLY A 477 -3.83 28.32 9.17
CA GLY A 477 -2.78 27.39 9.54
C GLY A 477 -2.42 27.44 11.03
N ARG A 478 -1.59 26.48 11.45
CA ARG A 478 -1.00 26.43 12.79
C ARG A 478 0.30 27.25 12.81
N ALA A 479 0.52 28.05 13.87
CA ALA A 479 1.71 28.87 14.02
C ALA A 479 3.01 28.04 13.84
N GLY A 480 3.94 28.56 13.06
CA GLY A 480 5.22 27.91 12.76
C GLY A 480 5.15 26.70 11.81
N CYS A 481 3.97 26.34 11.33
CA CYS A 481 3.79 25.20 10.43
C CYS A 481 3.34 25.65 9.04
N ALA A 482 3.71 24.89 8.01
CA ALA A 482 3.23 25.12 6.66
C ALA A 482 1.71 24.96 6.58
N SER A 483 1.07 25.78 5.76
CA SER A 483 -0.36 25.77 5.49
C SER A 483 -0.63 26.29 4.08
N TYR A 484 -1.90 26.41 3.69
CA TYR A 484 -2.26 27.05 2.42
C TYR A 484 -2.14 28.59 2.45
N ALA A 485 -1.73 29.18 3.58
CA ALA A 485 -1.39 30.60 3.60
C ALA A 485 -0.18 30.92 2.70
N ASP A 486 0.86 30.08 2.71
CA ASP A 486 2.01 30.23 1.81
C ASP A 486 1.60 30.15 0.34
N TYR A 487 0.70 29.20 0.03
CA TYR A 487 0.14 29.02 -1.31
C TYR A 487 -0.69 30.23 -1.77
N ALA A 488 -1.59 30.73 -0.93
CA ALA A 488 -2.39 31.92 -1.19
C ALA A 488 -1.52 33.16 -1.42
N GLN A 489 -0.45 33.32 -0.65
CA GLN A 489 0.52 34.40 -0.82
C GLN A 489 1.19 34.35 -2.20
N GLN A 490 1.55 33.15 -2.70
CA GLN A 490 2.11 33.03 -4.06
C GLN A 490 1.08 33.32 -5.14
N LEU A 491 -0.19 32.91 -4.97
CA LEU A 491 -1.28 33.24 -5.89
C LEU A 491 -1.51 34.76 -5.96
N ALA A 492 -1.48 35.45 -4.83
CA ALA A 492 -1.66 36.92 -4.75
C ALA A 492 -0.60 37.72 -5.51
N ARG A 493 0.49 37.12 -5.96
CA ARG A 493 1.50 37.75 -6.80
C ARG A 493 1.11 37.87 -8.28
N TRP A 494 0.00 37.25 -8.72
CA TRP A 494 -0.42 37.24 -10.12
C TRP A 494 -0.53 38.65 -10.74
N PRO A 495 -1.15 39.68 -10.12
CA PRO A 495 -1.22 41.00 -10.71
C PRO A 495 0.15 41.61 -11.05
N ALA A 496 1.16 41.39 -10.21
CA ALA A 496 2.51 41.84 -10.48
C ALA A 496 3.17 41.07 -11.62
N VAL A 497 2.90 39.75 -11.69
CA VAL A 497 3.35 38.90 -12.80
C VAL A 497 2.70 39.35 -14.12
N GLU A 498 1.42 39.66 -14.10
CA GLU A 498 0.67 40.11 -15.28
C GLU A 498 1.15 41.48 -15.80
N GLN A 499 1.50 42.39 -14.89
CA GLN A 499 2.06 43.71 -15.25
C GLN A 499 3.40 43.60 -15.99
N ALA A 500 4.20 42.59 -15.67
CA ALA A 500 5.46 42.31 -16.34
C ALA A 500 5.30 41.62 -17.71
N ALA A 501 4.09 41.40 -18.19
CA ALA A 501 3.81 40.63 -19.42
C ALA A 501 4.45 41.19 -20.70
N ALA A 502 4.70 42.51 -20.74
CA ALA A 502 5.35 43.16 -21.87
C ALA A 502 6.88 43.17 -21.80
N GLU A 503 7.48 42.71 -20.70
CA GLU A 503 8.93 42.75 -20.51
C GLU A 503 9.64 41.56 -21.21
N PRO A 504 10.85 41.77 -21.73
CA PRO A 504 11.65 40.67 -22.25
C PRO A 504 11.92 39.62 -21.16
N GLY A 505 11.71 38.33 -21.50
CA GLY A 505 11.92 37.21 -20.52
C GLY A 505 10.70 36.88 -19.67
N PHE A 506 9.54 37.41 -19.96
CA PHE A 506 8.28 37.15 -19.24
C PHE A 506 7.98 35.65 -19.08
N GLU A 507 8.24 34.81 -20.09
CA GLU A 507 8.00 33.37 -19.98
C GLU A 507 8.79 32.73 -18.85
N HIS A 508 10.03 33.17 -18.63
CA HIS A 508 10.88 32.72 -17.52
C HIS A 508 10.31 33.15 -16.17
N PHE A 509 9.85 34.40 -16.10
CA PHE A 509 9.27 34.97 -14.88
C PHE A 509 7.92 34.28 -14.55
N HIS A 510 7.08 34.07 -15.54
CA HIS A 510 5.84 33.31 -15.39
C HIS A 510 6.11 31.86 -14.94
N ALA A 511 7.04 31.17 -15.57
CA ALA A 511 7.42 29.81 -15.17
C ALA A 511 7.98 29.75 -13.74
N ALA A 512 8.76 30.74 -13.30
CA ALA A 512 9.25 30.83 -11.93
C ALA A 512 8.10 31.03 -10.93
N TRP A 513 7.13 31.90 -11.26
CA TRP A 513 5.93 32.07 -10.43
C TRP A 513 5.12 30.80 -10.34
N VAL A 514 4.84 30.12 -11.45
CA VAL A 514 4.12 28.83 -11.46
C VAL A 514 4.81 27.81 -10.57
N ARG A 515 6.13 27.69 -10.65
CA ARG A 515 6.90 26.79 -9.76
C ARG A 515 6.73 27.16 -8.29
N SER A 516 6.78 28.46 -7.96
CA SER A 516 6.61 28.92 -6.58
C SER A 516 5.23 28.59 -6.01
N VAL A 517 4.18 28.70 -6.83
CA VAL A 517 2.81 28.32 -6.45
C VAL A 517 2.71 26.79 -6.20
N LEU A 518 3.24 25.98 -7.12
CA LEU A 518 3.25 24.52 -6.99
C LEU A 518 4.03 24.07 -5.75
N GLN A 519 5.21 24.61 -5.52
CA GLN A 519 6.05 24.30 -4.37
C GLN A 519 5.38 24.72 -3.04
N ALA A 520 4.77 25.89 -2.98
CA ALA A 520 4.06 26.35 -1.80
C ALA A 520 2.85 25.44 -1.47
N PHE A 521 2.12 25.02 -2.50
CA PHE A 521 1.00 24.11 -2.35
C PHE A 521 1.43 22.73 -1.82
N GLU A 522 2.58 22.22 -2.25
CA GLU A 522 3.09 20.92 -1.80
C GLU A 522 3.60 20.89 -0.36
N ARG A 523 3.76 22.04 0.30
CA ARG A 523 4.26 22.10 1.69
C ARG A 523 3.26 21.59 2.72
N PHE A 524 1.95 21.70 2.46
CA PHE A 524 0.88 21.28 3.37
C PHE A 524 -0.08 20.31 2.70
N ARG A 525 -0.61 19.35 3.47
CA ARG A 525 -1.68 18.48 3.00
C ARG A 525 -2.61 18.04 4.12
N LEU A 526 -3.92 18.15 3.85
CA LEU A 526 -4.96 17.58 4.69
C LEU A 526 -5.25 16.15 4.21
N LEU A 527 -5.05 15.17 5.09
CA LEU A 527 -5.21 13.74 4.82
C LEU A 527 -6.45 13.21 5.53
N CYS A 528 -7.22 12.35 4.88
CA CYS A 528 -8.41 11.73 5.46
C CYS A 528 -8.47 10.22 5.17
N ALA A 529 -9.21 9.49 6.02
CA ALA A 529 -9.38 8.05 5.87
C ALA A 529 -10.39 7.70 4.77
N VAL A 530 -11.44 8.51 4.61
CA VAL A 530 -12.62 8.23 3.76
C VAL A 530 -12.81 9.27 2.65
N ARG A 531 -13.60 8.92 1.63
CA ARG A 531 -13.89 9.82 0.49
C ARG A 531 -15.13 10.66 0.69
N ALA A 532 -16.17 10.10 1.29
CA ALA A 532 -17.50 10.70 1.45
C ALA A 532 -17.72 11.25 2.88
N GLY A 533 -18.77 12.06 3.03
CA GLY A 533 -19.12 12.72 4.27
C GLY A 533 -18.33 13.99 4.56
N ASP A 534 -18.71 14.72 5.60
CA ASP A 534 -18.11 16.02 5.98
C ASP A 534 -16.63 15.89 6.35
N TRP A 535 -16.24 14.77 6.92
CA TRP A 535 -14.87 14.42 7.29
C TRP A 535 -14.10 13.66 6.18
N GLY A 536 -14.78 13.39 5.07
CA GLY A 536 -14.19 12.76 3.91
C GLY A 536 -13.52 13.77 2.98
N MET A 537 -12.82 13.23 1.99
CA MET A 537 -12.09 14.03 1.01
C MET A 537 -12.99 15.08 0.32
N GLY A 538 -14.23 14.70 -0.05
CA GLY A 538 -15.16 15.62 -0.72
C GLY A 538 -15.58 16.79 0.17
N GLY A 539 -16.04 16.51 1.40
CA GLY A 539 -16.46 17.54 2.35
C GLY A 539 -15.33 18.47 2.76
N LEU A 540 -14.15 17.92 3.07
CA LEU A 540 -12.97 18.71 3.43
C LEU A 540 -12.47 19.58 2.28
N ASN A 541 -12.46 19.10 1.03
CA ASN A 541 -12.11 19.91 -0.14
C ASN A 541 -13.05 21.10 -0.30
N HIS A 542 -14.37 20.87 -0.16
CA HIS A 542 -15.36 21.92 -0.25
C HIS A 542 -15.21 22.95 0.89
N ALA A 543 -14.99 22.49 2.10
CA ALA A 543 -14.84 23.37 3.26
C ALA A 543 -13.57 24.23 3.20
N VAL A 544 -12.42 23.66 2.76
CA VAL A 544 -11.18 24.41 2.54
C VAL A 544 -11.36 25.45 1.42
N GLN A 545 -11.99 25.07 0.30
CA GLN A 545 -12.27 25.98 -0.80
C GLN A 545 -13.14 27.16 -0.33
N ALA A 546 -14.21 26.89 0.43
CA ALA A 546 -15.09 27.93 0.96
C ALA A 546 -14.34 28.90 1.89
N ALA A 547 -13.49 28.40 2.77
CA ALA A 547 -12.67 29.21 3.66
C ALA A 547 -11.69 30.11 2.90
N LEU A 548 -11.04 29.60 1.86
CA LEU A 548 -10.11 30.37 1.02
C LEU A 548 -10.85 31.44 0.19
N VAL A 549 -12.06 31.16 -0.29
CA VAL A 549 -12.92 32.15 -0.98
C VAL A 549 -13.36 33.25 0.00
N GLN A 550 -13.81 32.87 1.19
CA GLN A 550 -14.23 33.83 2.22
C GLN A 550 -13.07 34.74 2.66
N ALA A 551 -11.86 34.22 2.69
CA ALA A 551 -10.64 34.98 3.00
C ALA A 551 -10.13 35.84 1.84
N GLY A 552 -10.76 35.79 0.66
CA GLY A 552 -10.29 36.49 -0.54
C GLY A 552 -9.02 35.90 -1.18
N ALA A 553 -8.58 34.70 -0.74
CA ALA A 553 -7.41 34.01 -1.28
C ALA A 553 -7.72 33.30 -2.62
N LEU A 554 -8.98 32.98 -2.85
CA LEU A 554 -9.49 32.45 -4.12
C LEU A 554 -10.58 33.38 -4.66
N PRO A 555 -10.82 33.43 -6.00
CA PRO A 555 -11.82 34.27 -6.59
C PRO A 555 -13.22 33.86 -6.13
N ALA A 556 -14.14 34.85 -5.96
CA ALA A 556 -15.49 34.61 -5.46
C ALA A 556 -16.29 33.61 -6.31
N HIS A 557 -16.08 33.57 -7.63
CA HIS A 557 -16.75 32.64 -8.53
C HIS A 557 -16.27 31.19 -8.37
N ALA A 558 -15.20 30.95 -7.61
CA ALA A 558 -14.72 29.59 -7.34
C ALA A 558 -15.77 28.70 -6.67
N ALA A 559 -16.69 29.30 -5.88
CA ALA A 559 -17.77 28.56 -5.23
C ALA A 559 -18.78 27.94 -6.22
N ALA A 560 -18.96 28.56 -7.42
CA ALA A 560 -19.94 28.13 -8.42
C ALA A 560 -19.33 27.62 -9.73
N SER A 561 -18.01 27.76 -9.92
CA SER A 561 -17.35 27.38 -11.16
C SER A 561 -16.53 26.08 -10.98
N ALA A 562 -16.66 25.18 -11.96
CA ALA A 562 -15.82 23.97 -12.00
C ALA A 562 -14.33 24.32 -12.19
N TRP A 563 -14.00 25.43 -12.88
CA TRP A 563 -12.63 25.87 -13.11
C TRP A 563 -12.42 27.31 -12.68
N TYR A 564 -11.39 27.53 -11.86
CA TYR A 564 -10.99 28.85 -11.37
C TYR A 564 -9.47 28.92 -11.17
N ALA A 565 -8.92 30.11 -11.20
CA ALA A 565 -7.51 30.32 -10.92
C ALA A 565 -7.17 29.93 -9.46
N GLY A 566 -6.14 29.12 -9.28
CA GLY A 566 -5.79 28.59 -7.99
C GLY A 566 -6.51 27.26 -7.63
N ARG A 567 -7.27 26.62 -8.51
CA ARG A 567 -7.83 25.29 -8.22
C ARG A 567 -6.74 24.22 -8.27
N PRO A 568 -6.40 23.55 -7.17
CA PRO A 568 -5.56 22.37 -7.22
C PRO A 568 -6.38 21.19 -7.68
N VAL A 569 -5.85 20.41 -8.59
CA VAL A 569 -6.49 19.20 -9.10
C VAL A 569 -5.55 18.01 -9.04
N MET A 570 -6.13 16.84 -8.76
CA MET A 570 -5.47 15.55 -8.88
C MET A 570 -6.08 14.77 -10.03
N VAL A 571 -5.23 14.28 -10.92
CA VAL A 571 -5.63 13.40 -12.03
C VAL A 571 -6.08 12.05 -11.46
N THR A 572 -7.24 11.56 -11.91
CA THR A 572 -7.83 10.30 -11.43
C THR A 572 -7.71 9.15 -12.42
N ARG A 573 -7.24 9.44 -13.65
CA ARG A 573 -7.05 8.44 -14.71
C ARG A 573 -5.86 8.81 -15.59
N ASN A 574 -5.07 7.80 -15.97
CA ASN A 574 -3.96 7.99 -16.91
C ASN A 574 -4.47 8.49 -18.27
N ASP A 575 -3.83 9.53 -18.78
CA ASP A 575 -4.00 10.02 -20.15
C ASP A 575 -2.63 10.24 -20.80
N PRO A 576 -2.10 9.22 -21.49
CA PRO A 576 -0.80 9.31 -22.13
C PRO A 576 -0.71 10.34 -23.25
N LEU A 577 -1.85 10.68 -23.89
CA LEU A 577 -1.89 11.70 -24.95
C LEU A 577 -1.72 13.11 -24.38
N LEU A 578 -2.17 13.30 -23.14
CA LEU A 578 -1.99 14.55 -22.41
C LEU A 578 -0.70 14.55 -21.56
N GLY A 579 0.00 13.43 -21.46
CA GLY A 579 1.19 13.29 -20.63
C GLY A 579 0.91 13.40 -19.13
N VAL A 580 -0.31 13.05 -18.68
CA VAL A 580 -0.71 13.10 -17.26
C VAL A 580 -1.13 11.71 -16.76
N PHE A 581 -0.84 11.43 -15.50
CA PHE A 581 -1.05 10.13 -14.91
C PHE A 581 -1.86 10.21 -13.62
N ASN A 582 -2.52 9.11 -13.26
CA ASN A 582 -3.28 9.03 -12.02
C ASN A 582 -2.39 9.36 -10.80
N GLY A 583 -2.86 10.29 -9.97
CA GLY A 583 -2.14 10.80 -8.82
C GLY A 583 -1.30 12.07 -9.08
N ASP A 584 -1.13 12.49 -10.35
CA ASP A 584 -0.47 13.76 -10.65
C ASP A 584 -1.30 14.92 -10.10
N ILE A 585 -0.63 15.85 -9.42
CA ILE A 585 -1.24 17.05 -8.86
C ILE A 585 -0.76 18.26 -9.65
N GLY A 586 -1.73 19.04 -10.12
CA GLY A 586 -1.48 20.30 -10.81
C GLY A 586 -2.39 21.41 -10.28
N ILE A 587 -2.08 22.64 -10.67
CA ILE A 587 -2.86 23.82 -10.26
C ILE A 587 -3.31 24.57 -11.51
N ALA A 588 -4.60 24.92 -11.55
CA ALA A 588 -5.16 25.74 -12.61
C ALA A 588 -4.72 27.19 -12.43
N LEU A 589 -3.91 27.69 -13.35
CA LEU A 589 -3.36 29.05 -13.31
C LEU A 589 -3.55 29.73 -14.67
N PRO A 590 -3.59 31.08 -14.72
CA PRO A 590 -3.59 31.81 -15.96
C PRO A 590 -2.34 31.51 -16.79
N SER A 591 -2.50 31.36 -18.10
CA SER A 591 -1.37 31.25 -19.03
C SER A 591 -0.72 32.60 -19.25
N ALA A 592 0.51 32.58 -19.79
CA ALA A 592 1.14 33.78 -20.32
C ALA A 592 0.29 34.41 -21.43
N PRO A 593 0.32 35.76 -21.60
CA PRO A 593 -0.33 36.47 -22.74
C PRO A 593 0.17 35.95 -24.10
N PRO A 594 -0.62 36.15 -25.17
CA PRO A 594 -1.96 36.76 -25.19
C PRO A 594 -3.05 35.72 -24.90
N GLY A 595 -4.00 36.03 -24.03
CA GLY A 595 -5.20 35.22 -23.89
C GLY A 595 -5.60 34.77 -22.51
N HIS A 596 -4.75 34.83 -21.52
CA HIS A 596 -5.03 34.53 -20.07
C HIS A 596 -5.91 33.29 -19.83
N LEU A 597 -5.80 32.28 -20.71
CA LEU A 597 -6.56 31.04 -20.60
C LEU A 597 -6.09 30.21 -19.40
N LEU A 598 -7.04 29.62 -18.67
CA LEU A 598 -6.71 28.73 -17.61
C LEU A 598 -6.07 27.44 -18.16
N ARG A 599 -4.91 27.12 -17.62
CA ARG A 599 -4.20 25.85 -17.84
C ARG A 599 -3.85 25.23 -16.51
N VAL A 600 -3.87 23.90 -16.44
CA VAL A 600 -3.35 23.19 -15.28
C VAL A 600 -1.86 22.93 -15.50
N TYR A 601 -1.05 23.39 -14.57
CA TYR A 601 0.39 23.22 -14.56
C TYR A 601 0.78 22.10 -13.60
N PHE A 602 1.64 21.19 -14.08
CA PHE A 602 2.21 20.07 -13.35
C PHE A 602 3.74 20.24 -13.29
N ALA A 603 4.34 19.92 -12.14
CA ALA A 603 5.80 19.85 -12.02
C ALA A 603 6.29 18.47 -12.53
N GLN A 604 7.26 18.47 -13.44
CA GLN A 604 7.94 17.27 -13.95
C GLN A 604 9.46 17.47 -13.79
N GLY A 605 9.98 17.22 -12.60
CA GLY A 605 11.33 17.60 -12.23
C GLY A 605 11.52 19.11 -12.34
N GLU A 606 12.53 19.57 -13.09
CA GLU A 606 12.78 21.00 -13.37
C GLU A 606 11.84 21.58 -14.43
N ALA A 607 11.18 20.72 -15.23
CA ALA A 607 10.28 21.16 -16.29
C ALA A 607 8.85 21.38 -15.76
N LEU A 608 8.12 22.27 -16.45
CA LEU A 608 6.69 22.47 -16.26
C LEU A 608 5.94 21.86 -17.44
N HIS A 609 4.99 20.98 -17.11
CA HIS A 609 4.02 20.49 -18.08
C HIS A 609 2.68 21.20 -17.89
N SER A 610 2.01 21.63 -18.96
CA SER A 610 0.73 22.31 -18.84
C SER A 610 -0.31 21.77 -19.82
N VAL A 611 -1.54 21.63 -19.34
CA VAL A 611 -2.69 21.15 -20.11
C VAL A 611 -3.83 22.14 -20.00
N ALA A 612 -4.51 22.45 -21.10
CA ALA A 612 -5.69 23.30 -21.07
C ALA A 612 -6.80 22.64 -20.21
N VAL A 613 -7.47 23.42 -19.36
CA VAL A 613 -8.51 22.90 -18.44
C VAL A 613 -9.63 22.16 -19.16
N THR A 614 -9.97 22.58 -20.38
CA THR A 614 -11.01 21.97 -21.22
C THR A 614 -10.68 20.55 -21.69
N ARG A 615 -9.40 20.16 -21.66
CA ARG A 615 -8.95 18.80 -22.04
C ARG A 615 -8.87 17.82 -20.88
N LEU A 616 -8.95 18.32 -19.63
CA LEU A 616 -8.83 17.49 -18.43
C LEU A 616 -10.22 17.08 -17.92
N ALA A 617 -10.67 15.88 -18.32
CA ALA A 617 -11.98 15.35 -17.92
C ALA A 617 -11.96 14.59 -16.58
N HIS A 618 -10.85 13.94 -16.25
CA HIS A 618 -10.74 13.03 -15.09
C HIS A 618 -9.86 13.63 -14.01
N VAL A 619 -10.42 14.61 -13.28
CA VAL A 619 -9.74 15.28 -12.17
C VAL A 619 -10.68 15.49 -10.98
N GLU A 620 -10.12 15.57 -9.79
CA GLU A 620 -10.81 15.97 -8.55
C GLU A 620 -10.03 17.07 -7.83
N THR A 621 -10.71 17.89 -7.02
CA THR A 621 -10.07 18.96 -6.24
C THR A 621 -9.15 18.33 -5.17
N ALA A 622 -7.98 18.92 -4.92
CA ALA A 622 -6.88 18.31 -4.18
C ALA A 622 -6.36 19.09 -2.97
N PHE A 623 -7.18 19.93 -2.33
CA PHE A 623 -6.83 20.51 -1.02
C PHE A 623 -6.75 19.43 0.07
N ALA A 624 -7.67 18.48 0.04
CA ALA A 624 -7.63 17.27 0.86
C ALA A 624 -7.55 16.03 -0.01
N MET A 625 -6.91 14.97 0.49
CA MET A 625 -6.81 13.68 -0.19
C MET A 625 -6.85 12.53 0.81
N THR A 626 -7.15 11.32 0.34
CA THR A 626 -7.06 10.15 1.20
C THR A 626 -5.61 9.78 1.48
N VAL A 627 -5.35 9.15 2.65
CA VAL A 627 -4.01 8.64 3.00
C VAL A 627 -3.45 7.73 1.91
N HIS A 628 -4.28 6.87 1.30
CA HIS A 628 -3.86 5.99 0.20
C HIS A 628 -3.29 6.78 -0.99
N LYS A 629 -3.95 7.89 -1.37
CA LYS A 629 -3.49 8.73 -2.49
C LYS A 629 -2.26 9.58 -2.16
N SER A 630 -1.91 9.69 -0.89
CA SER A 630 -0.69 10.38 -0.44
C SER A 630 0.57 9.49 -0.46
N GLN A 631 0.42 8.18 -0.71
CA GLN A 631 1.56 7.27 -0.81
C GLN A 631 2.56 7.74 -1.88
N GLY A 632 3.86 7.61 -1.61
CA GLY A 632 4.91 8.18 -2.45
C GLY A 632 5.06 9.72 -2.36
N SER A 633 4.21 10.42 -1.58
CA SER A 633 4.31 11.87 -1.35
C SER A 633 4.77 12.18 0.07
N GLU A 634 5.32 13.38 0.27
CA GLU A 634 5.74 13.90 1.58
C GLU A 634 5.49 15.41 1.63
N PHE A 635 5.12 15.91 2.81
CA PHE A 635 4.73 17.29 3.04
C PHE A 635 5.53 17.86 4.20
N ALA A 636 5.83 19.15 4.19
CA ALA A 636 6.43 19.81 5.34
C ALA A 636 5.51 19.69 6.57
N HIS A 637 4.21 19.88 6.38
CA HIS A 637 3.18 19.65 7.39
C HIS A 637 2.08 18.76 6.83
N ALA A 638 1.80 17.62 7.48
CA ALA A 638 0.65 16.76 7.19
C ALA A 638 -0.35 16.81 8.34
N ALA A 639 -1.62 17.03 8.04
CA ALA A 639 -2.70 16.96 9.01
C ALA A 639 -3.59 15.75 8.68
N LEU A 640 -3.70 14.79 9.61
CA LEU A 640 -4.50 13.57 9.44
C LEU A 640 -5.80 13.68 10.21
N VAL A 641 -6.92 13.49 9.51
CA VAL A 641 -8.27 13.47 10.07
C VAL A 641 -8.74 12.02 10.18
N LEU A 642 -9.06 11.60 11.41
CA LEU A 642 -9.70 10.32 11.70
C LEU A 642 -11.21 10.57 11.90
N ALA A 643 -12.04 9.98 11.04
CA ALA A 643 -13.48 10.17 11.11
C ALA A 643 -14.16 8.97 11.79
N ALA A 644 -15.20 9.25 12.59
CA ALA A 644 -16.13 8.22 13.04
C ALA A 644 -16.84 7.58 11.84
N GLY A 645 -17.19 6.32 11.92
CA GLY A 645 -17.82 5.60 10.80
C GLY A 645 -16.84 5.12 9.72
N SER A 646 -15.52 5.38 9.88
CA SER A 646 -14.51 4.83 8.95
C SER A 646 -14.35 3.30 9.06
N GLY A 647 -14.94 2.68 10.09
CA GLY A 647 -15.01 1.23 10.27
C GLY A 647 -13.67 0.51 10.09
N PRO A 648 -13.63 -0.51 9.25
CA PRO A 648 -12.40 -1.30 8.98
C PRO A 648 -11.26 -0.52 8.34
N LEU A 649 -11.52 0.69 7.82
CA LEU A 649 -10.47 1.55 7.23
C LEU A 649 -9.60 2.22 8.28
N LEU A 650 -10.08 2.35 9.54
CA LEU A 650 -9.25 2.84 10.64
C LEU A 650 -8.31 1.74 11.09
N SER A 651 -7.11 1.76 10.60
CA SER A 651 -6.08 0.78 10.94
C SER A 651 -4.79 1.44 11.38
N ARG A 652 -3.95 0.66 12.03
CA ARG A 652 -2.60 1.04 12.44
C ARG A 652 -1.78 1.56 11.26
N GLU A 653 -1.81 0.84 10.13
CA GLU A 653 -1.07 1.15 8.92
C GLU A 653 -1.55 2.45 8.27
N LEU A 654 -2.85 2.77 8.37
CA LEU A 654 -3.38 4.04 7.89
C LEU A 654 -2.83 5.20 8.69
N VAL A 655 -2.84 5.10 10.02
CA VAL A 655 -2.31 6.14 10.91
C VAL A 655 -0.80 6.28 10.72
N TYR A 656 -0.07 5.16 10.71
CA TYR A 656 1.36 5.12 10.47
C TYR A 656 1.73 5.75 9.11
N THR A 657 1.01 5.41 8.05
CA THR A 657 1.23 5.99 6.72
C THR A 657 0.98 7.50 6.74
N GLY A 658 -0.09 7.95 7.39
CA GLY A 658 -0.39 9.38 7.52
C GLY A 658 0.70 10.17 8.27
N ILE A 659 1.19 9.66 9.40
CA ILE A 659 2.27 10.25 10.17
C ILE A 659 3.55 10.38 9.33
N THR A 660 3.87 9.32 8.61
CA THR A 660 5.11 9.23 7.83
C THR A 660 5.09 10.07 6.55
N ARG A 661 3.97 10.74 6.22
CA ARG A 661 3.92 11.78 5.17
C ARG A 661 4.48 13.11 5.66
N ALA A 662 4.56 13.35 6.95
CA ALA A 662 5.07 14.60 7.52
C ALA A 662 6.59 14.64 7.53
N ARG A 663 7.19 15.78 7.14
CA ARG A 663 8.64 16.04 7.23
C ARG A 663 9.01 16.80 8.50
N SER A 664 8.27 17.86 8.79
CA SER A 664 8.60 18.81 9.85
C SER A 664 7.50 18.95 10.90
N ALA A 665 6.24 18.82 10.49
CA ALA A 665 5.11 18.94 11.39
C ALA A 665 3.99 17.93 11.05
N PHE A 666 3.40 17.37 12.10
CA PHE A 666 2.24 16.49 12.01
C PHE A 666 1.13 16.97 12.93
N THR A 667 -0.11 16.97 12.46
CA THR A 667 -1.28 17.25 13.29
C THR A 667 -2.29 16.14 13.15
N LEU A 668 -2.69 15.53 14.26
CA LEU A 668 -3.80 14.60 14.31
C LEU A 668 -5.07 15.32 14.67
N VAL A 669 -6.13 15.15 13.87
CA VAL A 669 -7.49 15.63 14.14
C VAL A 669 -8.36 14.44 14.48
N GLU A 670 -8.84 14.42 15.72
CA GLU A 670 -9.68 13.36 16.27
C GLU A 670 -11.03 13.95 16.66
N PRO A 671 -12.05 13.91 15.76
CA PRO A 671 -13.37 14.47 16.04
C PRO A 671 -14.04 13.83 17.26
N GLN A 672 -13.87 12.54 17.43
CA GLN A 672 -14.31 11.78 18.60
C GLN A 672 -13.11 11.20 19.33
N PRO A 673 -12.97 11.46 20.65
CA PRO A 673 -11.88 10.90 21.43
C PRO A 673 -11.87 9.37 21.38
N GLY A 674 -10.68 8.79 21.23
CA GLY A 674 -10.48 7.33 21.22
C GLY A 674 -10.30 6.70 19.84
N LEU A 675 -10.53 7.42 18.74
CA LEU A 675 -10.36 6.90 17.38
C LEU A 675 -8.89 6.53 17.10
N LEU A 676 -7.93 7.32 17.59
CA LEU A 676 -6.52 6.95 17.48
C LEU A 676 -6.23 5.62 18.18
N ALA A 677 -6.70 5.49 19.43
CA ALA A 677 -6.47 4.29 20.22
C ALA A 677 -7.13 3.06 19.57
N GLN A 678 -8.28 3.22 18.97
CA GLN A 678 -8.94 2.18 18.18
C GLN A 678 -8.10 1.80 16.98
N ALA A 679 -7.71 2.76 16.15
CA ALA A 679 -6.91 2.53 14.93
C ALA A 679 -5.57 1.86 15.26
N VAL A 680 -4.86 2.32 16.28
CA VAL A 680 -3.53 1.77 16.66
C VAL A 680 -3.62 0.31 17.10
N ARG A 681 -4.72 -0.09 17.75
CA ARG A 681 -4.95 -1.48 18.18
C ARG A 681 -5.42 -2.40 17.05
N GLN A 682 -5.85 -1.84 15.93
CA GLN A 682 -6.43 -2.59 14.81
C GLN A 682 -5.41 -2.69 13.65
N PRO A 683 -4.63 -3.79 13.54
CA PRO A 683 -3.80 -4.01 12.37
C PRO A 683 -4.67 -4.31 11.13
N THR A 684 -4.17 -3.98 9.96
CA THR A 684 -4.79 -4.41 8.71
C THR A 684 -4.47 -5.88 8.48
N GLU A 685 -5.44 -6.75 8.69
CA GLU A 685 -5.31 -8.15 8.34
C GLU A 685 -5.67 -8.36 6.87
N ARG A 686 -4.83 -9.05 6.13
CA ARG A 686 -5.03 -9.47 4.74
C ARG A 686 -4.87 -10.98 4.66
N ALA A 687 -5.99 -11.69 4.51
CA ALA A 687 -5.94 -13.14 4.33
C ALA A 687 -5.22 -13.47 3.01
N SER A 688 -4.17 -14.29 3.12
CA SER A 688 -3.31 -14.76 2.04
C SER A 688 -2.77 -16.16 2.38
N GLY A 689 -2.52 -16.97 1.37
CA GLY A 689 -1.77 -18.23 1.51
C GLY A 689 -0.35 -18.11 0.99
N LEU A 690 0.09 -16.93 0.54
CA LEU A 690 1.40 -16.75 -0.08
C LEU A 690 2.55 -17.10 0.87
N ALA A 691 2.46 -16.70 2.14
CA ALA A 691 3.50 -17.00 3.11
C ALA A 691 3.69 -18.52 3.29
N GLN A 692 2.60 -19.29 3.37
CA GLN A 692 2.67 -20.75 3.45
C GLN A 692 3.19 -21.37 2.15
N ALA A 693 2.75 -20.85 0.99
CA ALA A 693 3.26 -21.31 -0.30
C ALA A 693 4.76 -21.02 -0.48
N LEU A 694 5.30 -19.99 0.16
CA LEU A 694 6.74 -19.66 0.13
C LEU A 694 7.59 -20.64 0.97
N VAL A 695 7.07 -21.12 2.10
CA VAL A 695 7.76 -22.12 2.93
C VAL A 695 7.85 -23.47 2.21
N GLY A 696 6.92 -23.79 1.30
CA GLY A 696 6.82 -25.06 0.62
C GLY A 696 6.17 -26.12 1.52
N GLN A 697 5.52 -27.12 0.93
CA GLN A 697 5.24 -28.37 1.64
C GLN A 697 6.60 -29.05 1.89
N SER A 698 7.10 -28.92 3.12
CA SER A 698 8.25 -29.71 3.58
C SER A 698 7.80 -31.15 3.68
N GLY A 699 8.23 -31.98 2.76
CA GLY A 699 8.12 -33.42 2.88
C GLY A 699 7.04 -34.03 2.01
N ASP A 700 7.39 -34.72 1.05
CA ASP A 700 7.42 -36.18 0.92
C ASP A 700 8.30 -36.49 -0.29
N GLY A 701 9.56 -36.79 -0.01
CA GLY A 701 10.46 -37.45 -0.94
C GLY A 701 10.51 -38.93 -0.54
#